data_a852a201d678f6880dad440f30e03ef9
#
_entry.id   a852a201d678f6880dad440f30e03ef9
#
_cell.length_a   1.000
_cell.length_b   1.000
_cell.length_c   1.000
_cell.angle_alpha   90.00
_cell.angle_beta   90.00
_cell.angle_gamma   90.00
#
_symmetry.space_group_name_H-M   'P 1'
#
loop_
_entity.id
_entity.type
_entity.pdbx_description
1 polymer ?
#
loop_
_entity_poly.entity_id
_entity_poly.type
_entity_poly.pdbx_seq_one_letter_code
_entity_poly.pdbx_strand_id
1 'polypeptide(L)'
;MKQEEEKSVGLPDNAFRPLKPGEQYHPIMSPNKKYPEVNLWSVLWGIAMAVLFSAAAAYLGLKVGQVFEAAIPIAIIAVGVSGAAKRKNALGENVIIQSIGACSGVIVAGAIFTLPALYILQDKYPEMTVNFFQMFVSSLLGGILGILFLIPFRKYFVSDKHGEYPFPEATASTQVLVSGEKGGSQAKPLLFAGLIGGLYDFIVATFGWWNENFTTRVCGWGEMVAEKAKLVMKINTGAAVLGLGYIVGLKYAAIICAGSLVVWLVIVPGMALLFGDQVLNAWNPALTQTISEMSPELIFKEYAKSIGIGGIAMAGVIGIVRSWGIIKSAVGLAAKEMGGKKGEANVIRTQKDLSMKVIAFGSIFTILLILLFFFFDVMHGNVLHSIVAILLVAGIAFLFTTVAANAIAIVGTNPVSGMTLMTLILASVVMVAVGLKGATGMVAALVMGGVVCTALSMAGGFITDLKIGYWLGSTPAKQETWKFLGTIVSAATVGGVMIILNKTYGFTSGALAAPQANAMAAVIEPLMSGVGAPWLLYGIGAVLAIILTLCKIPALAFALGMFIPLELNVPLVVGGAVNWFVTTRSKDASLNTERGEKGTLLASGFIAGGALMGVISAAMRFGGINLVNEAWLNNTWSEVLALGAYALLILYFIKASMKVK
;
A
#
# COMPACT_ATOMS: atom_id res chain seq x y z
N MET A 1 -13.61 24.93 -45.28
CA MET A 1 -13.09 25.32 -43.99
C MET A 1 -14.23 25.33 -42.97
N LYS A 2 -14.73 24.17 -42.57
CA LYS A 2 -15.67 23.92 -41.44
C LYS A 2 -15.78 22.41 -41.20
N GLN A 3 -14.64 21.72 -41.02
CA GLN A 3 -14.57 20.29 -40.71
C GLN A 3 -13.37 19.98 -39.81
N GLU A 4 -13.11 20.81 -38.82
CA GLU A 4 -12.02 20.57 -37.84
C GLU A 4 -12.52 20.91 -36.45
N GLU A 5 -13.56 20.29 -35.92
CA GLU A 5 -13.91 20.35 -34.50
C GLU A 5 -14.84 19.22 -34.03
N GLU A 6 -14.62 18.01 -34.51
CA GLU A 6 -14.96 16.80 -33.75
C GLU A 6 -13.67 16.12 -33.30
N LYS A 7 -12.90 16.81 -32.41
CA LYS A 7 -11.80 16.16 -31.70
C LYS A 7 -12.38 15.14 -30.75
N SER A 8 -12.05 13.89 -30.98
CA SER A 8 -12.21 12.80 -30.03
C SER A 8 -11.85 13.27 -28.61
N VAL A 9 -12.83 13.29 -27.72
CA VAL A 9 -12.64 13.64 -26.31
C VAL A 9 -11.95 12.46 -25.62
N GLY A 10 -10.64 12.34 -25.83
CA GLY A 10 -9.76 11.29 -25.32
C GLY A 10 -8.31 11.77 -25.38
N LEU A 11 -7.41 11.00 -24.80
CA LEU A 11 -5.98 11.23 -24.99
C LEU A 11 -5.60 11.07 -26.48
N PRO A 12 -4.62 11.84 -26.98
CA PRO A 12 -4.09 11.65 -28.34
C PRO A 12 -3.57 10.22 -28.57
N ASP A 13 -3.70 9.71 -29.78
CA ASP A 13 -3.28 8.33 -30.15
C ASP A 13 -1.81 8.04 -29.84
N ASN A 14 -0.96 9.08 -29.78
CA ASN A 14 0.46 8.95 -29.46
C ASN A 14 0.76 9.00 -27.95
N ALA A 15 -0.24 9.08 -27.07
CA ALA A 15 -0.04 9.14 -25.62
C ALA A 15 0.65 7.90 -25.04
N PHE A 16 0.37 6.72 -25.60
CA PHE A 16 0.78 5.43 -25.06
C PHE A 16 1.86 4.70 -25.89
N ARG A 17 2.40 5.33 -26.92
CA ARG A 17 3.45 4.76 -27.74
C ARG A 17 4.67 5.68 -27.83
N PRO A 18 5.87 5.14 -28.09
CA PRO A 18 7.04 5.97 -28.36
C PRO A 18 6.80 6.97 -29.49
N LEU A 19 7.30 8.19 -29.32
CA LEU A 19 7.20 9.24 -30.34
C LEU A 19 8.10 8.92 -31.53
N LYS A 20 7.61 9.15 -32.74
CA LYS A 20 8.41 9.05 -33.96
C LYS A 20 9.41 10.22 -34.04
N PRO A 21 10.52 10.10 -34.77
CA PRO A 21 11.44 11.22 -34.98
C PRO A 21 10.71 12.46 -35.50
N GLY A 22 10.83 13.59 -34.76
CA GLY A 22 10.15 14.84 -35.08
C GLY A 22 8.72 14.97 -34.59
N GLU A 23 8.13 13.92 -34.03
CA GLU A 23 6.79 13.95 -33.44
C GLU A 23 6.84 14.56 -32.04
N GLN A 24 5.85 15.39 -31.68
CA GLN A 24 5.68 15.95 -30.35
C GLN A 24 4.38 15.47 -29.73
N TYR A 25 4.41 15.29 -28.40
CA TYR A 25 3.21 15.02 -27.63
C TYR A 25 2.49 16.32 -27.28
N HIS A 26 1.21 16.40 -27.62
CA HIS A 26 0.35 17.54 -27.29
C HIS A 26 -0.67 17.14 -26.23
N PRO A 27 -0.52 17.63 -24.98
CA PRO A 27 -1.46 17.32 -23.91
C PRO A 27 -2.81 17.99 -24.14
N ILE A 28 -3.85 17.52 -23.42
CA ILE A 28 -5.23 18.04 -23.52
C ILE A 28 -5.28 19.52 -23.17
N MET A 29 -4.64 19.93 -22.06
CA MET A 29 -4.48 21.34 -21.69
C MET A 29 -3.26 21.91 -22.41
N SER A 30 -3.50 22.80 -23.37
CA SER A 30 -2.45 23.42 -24.17
C SER A 30 -1.34 24.02 -23.32
N PRO A 31 -0.05 23.80 -23.67
CA PRO A 31 1.09 24.39 -22.96
C PRO A 31 1.08 25.92 -22.95
N ASN A 32 0.49 26.53 -23.98
CA ASN A 32 0.49 27.98 -24.21
C ASN A 32 -0.66 28.74 -23.54
N LYS A 33 -1.61 28.01 -22.91
CA LYS A 33 -2.77 28.62 -22.22
C LYS A 33 -2.64 28.45 -20.71
N LYS A 34 -3.18 29.41 -19.96
CA LYS A 34 -3.32 29.30 -18.51
C LYS A 34 -4.66 28.65 -18.20
N TYR A 35 -4.66 27.67 -17.29
CA TYR A 35 -5.82 26.98 -16.80
C TYR A 35 -5.94 27.15 -15.28
N PRO A 36 -7.17 27.10 -14.71
CA PRO A 36 -7.32 27.00 -13.29
C PRO A 36 -6.81 25.63 -12.83
N GLU A 37 -5.82 25.60 -11.95
CA GLU A 37 -5.26 24.39 -11.39
C GLU A 37 -5.33 24.46 -9.85
N VAL A 38 -4.60 25.39 -9.25
CA VAL A 38 -4.54 25.59 -7.80
C VAL A 38 -5.43 26.77 -7.40
N ASN A 39 -6.43 26.48 -6.60
CA ASN A 39 -7.31 27.45 -5.97
C ASN A 39 -7.90 26.85 -4.69
N LEU A 40 -8.71 27.62 -3.96
CA LEU A 40 -9.29 27.18 -2.70
C LEU A 40 -10.14 25.90 -2.87
N TRP A 41 -10.85 25.74 -3.99
CA TRP A 41 -11.64 24.55 -4.30
C TRP A 41 -10.76 23.29 -4.40
N SER A 42 -9.73 23.33 -5.25
CA SER A 42 -8.87 22.19 -5.49
C SER A 42 -8.07 21.80 -4.24
N VAL A 43 -7.61 22.79 -3.46
CA VAL A 43 -6.87 22.55 -2.23
C VAL A 43 -7.74 21.95 -1.13
N LEU A 44 -8.93 22.49 -0.88
CA LEU A 44 -9.83 21.97 0.17
C LEU A 44 -10.32 20.57 -0.15
N TRP A 45 -10.71 20.30 -1.41
CA TRP A 45 -11.09 18.94 -1.82
C TRP A 45 -9.90 17.98 -1.79
N GLY A 46 -8.71 18.43 -2.17
CA GLY A 46 -7.48 17.63 -2.06
C GLY A 46 -7.19 17.25 -0.60
N ILE A 47 -7.30 18.19 0.34
CA ILE A 47 -7.15 17.93 1.79
C ILE A 47 -8.21 16.94 2.28
N ALA A 48 -9.47 17.15 1.91
CA ALA A 48 -10.56 16.27 2.31
C ALA A 48 -10.32 14.83 1.83
N MET A 49 -9.88 14.66 0.59
CA MET A 49 -9.53 13.35 0.03
C MET A 49 -8.31 12.75 0.73
N ALA A 50 -7.29 13.55 1.04
CA ALA A 50 -6.10 13.08 1.77
C ALA A 50 -6.48 12.54 3.15
N VAL A 51 -7.33 13.23 3.92
CA VAL A 51 -7.80 12.77 5.23
C VAL A 51 -8.63 11.49 5.11
N LEU A 52 -9.67 11.50 4.26
CA LEU A 52 -10.61 10.41 4.12
C LEU A 52 -9.90 9.11 3.69
N PHE A 53 -9.10 9.18 2.65
CA PHE A 53 -8.42 7.99 2.12
C PHE A 53 -7.20 7.57 2.94
N SER A 54 -6.54 8.48 3.68
CA SER A 54 -5.51 8.09 4.66
C SER A 54 -6.11 7.24 5.78
N ALA A 55 -7.26 7.65 6.32
CA ALA A 55 -7.95 6.89 7.35
C ALA A 55 -8.38 5.50 6.83
N ALA A 56 -9.02 5.45 5.67
CA ALA A 56 -9.48 4.21 5.05
C ALA A 56 -8.30 3.26 4.70
N ALA A 57 -7.26 3.79 4.08
CA ALA A 57 -6.08 3.00 3.70
C ALA A 57 -5.31 2.48 4.93
N ALA A 58 -5.20 3.27 6.01
CA ALA A 58 -4.55 2.84 7.25
C ALA A 58 -5.30 1.66 7.88
N TYR A 59 -6.62 1.75 8.00
CA TYR A 59 -7.41 0.65 8.53
C TYR A 59 -7.27 -0.64 7.71
N LEU A 60 -7.48 -0.54 6.40
CA LEU A 60 -7.42 -1.71 5.53
C LEU A 60 -6.00 -2.30 5.47
N GLY A 61 -5.00 -1.45 5.38
CA GLY A 61 -3.62 -1.89 5.34
C GLY A 61 -3.16 -2.58 6.63
N LEU A 62 -3.60 -2.11 7.79
CA LEU A 62 -3.36 -2.77 9.07
C LEU A 62 -4.16 -4.08 9.21
N LYS A 63 -5.31 -4.19 8.57
CA LYS A 63 -6.13 -5.38 8.60
C LYS A 63 -5.61 -6.47 7.65
N VAL A 64 -5.37 -6.13 6.38
CA VAL A 64 -5.06 -7.06 5.29
C VAL A 64 -3.58 -7.13 4.96
N GLY A 65 -2.78 -6.16 5.40
CA GLY A 65 -1.36 -6.06 5.05
C GLY A 65 -1.11 -5.58 3.61
N GLN A 66 -2.14 -5.08 2.94
CA GLN A 66 -2.08 -4.49 1.60
C GLN A 66 -2.65 -3.08 1.63
N VAL A 67 -1.93 -2.14 1.06
CA VAL A 67 -2.43 -0.77 0.87
C VAL A 67 -2.86 -0.62 -0.58
N PHE A 68 -4.07 -0.12 -0.78
CA PHE A 68 -4.52 0.26 -2.10
C PHE A 68 -4.18 1.72 -2.38
N GLU A 69 -3.80 2.00 -3.61
CA GLU A 69 -3.60 3.37 -4.05
C GLU A 69 -4.95 3.99 -4.43
N ALA A 70 -5.25 5.14 -3.83
CA ALA A 70 -6.56 5.76 -3.94
C ALA A 70 -6.67 6.72 -5.14
N ALA A 71 -5.70 6.74 -6.06
CA ALA A 71 -5.64 7.68 -7.17
C ALA A 71 -6.90 7.64 -8.05
N ILE A 72 -7.38 6.44 -8.40
CA ILE A 72 -8.58 6.26 -9.23
C ILE A 72 -9.85 6.74 -8.51
N PRO A 73 -10.20 6.26 -7.29
CA PRO A 73 -11.38 6.74 -6.59
C PRO A 73 -11.35 8.24 -6.30
N ILE A 74 -10.19 8.81 -5.99
CA ILE A 74 -10.04 10.26 -5.80
C ILE A 74 -10.30 11.02 -7.10
N ALA A 75 -9.77 10.54 -8.23
CA ALA A 75 -10.03 11.13 -9.55
C ALA A 75 -11.55 11.14 -9.87
N ILE A 76 -12.25 10.04 -9.57
CA ILE A 76 -13.70 9.93 -9.79
C ILE A 76 -14.47 10.93 -8.91
N ILE A 77 -14.10 11.04 -7.64
CA ILE A 77 -14.74 12.00 -6.72
C ILE A 77 -14.46 13.44 -7.17
N ALA A 78 -13.19 13.75 -7.54
CA ALA A 78 -12.82 15.07 -8.03
C ALA A 78 -13.69 15.51 -9.22
N VAL A 79 -13.83 14.62 -10.20
CA VAL A 79 -14.71 14.81 -11.36
C VAL A 79 -16.17 14.97 -10.94
N GLY A 80 -16.65 14.10 -10.05
CA GLY A 80 -18.03 14.12 -9.58
C GLY A 80 -18.40 15.41 -8.87
N VAL A 81 -17.58 15.89 -7.95
CA VAL A 81 -17.83 17.13 -7.19
C VAL A 81 -17.69 18.38 -8.08
N SER A 82 -16.72 18.39 -9.00
CA SER A 82 -16.56 19.47 -9.96
C SER A 82 -17.74 19.55 -10.92
N GLY A 83 -18.24 18.40 -11.39
CA GLY A 83 -19.43 18.29 -12.22
C GLY A 83 -20.71 18.74 -11.49
N ALA A 84 -20.90 18.30 -10.24
CA ALA A 84 -22.03 18.72 -9.41
C ALA A 84 -22.04 20.23 -9.14
N ALA A 85 -20.85 20.81 -8.95
CA ALA A 85 -20.69 22.26 -8.79
C ALA A 85 -20.69 23.03 -10.13
N LYS A 86 -20.87 22.35 -11.27
CA LYS A 86 -20.90 22.93 -12.62
C LYS A 86 -19.67 23.80 -12.93
N ARG A 87 -18.50 23.36 -12.47
CA ARG A 87 -17.25 24.10 -12.69
C ARG A 87 -16.80 23.97 -14.14
N LYS A 88 -16.42 25.09 -14.73
CA LYS A 88 -15.88 25.16 -16.11
C LYS A 88 -14.37 25.00 -16.09
N ASN A 89 -13.83 24.27 -17.07
CA ASN A 89 -12.38 24.01 -17.19
C ASN A 89 -11.76 23.38 -15.94
N ALA A 90 -12.47 22.44 -15.31
CA ALA A 90 -12.11 21.85 -14.03
C ALA A 90 -10.97 20.82 -14.12
N LEU A 91 -10.52 20.44 -15.32
CA LEU A 91 -9.52 19.38 -15.50
C LEU A 91 -8.24 19.62 -14.69
N GLY A 92 -7.69 20.85 -14.77
CA GLY A 92 -6.51 21.22 -14.00
C GLY A 92 -6.73 21.18 -12.50
N GLU A 93 -7.90 21.64 -12.02
CA GLU A 93 -8.30 21.57 -10.61
C GLU A 93 -8.41 20.10 -10.15
N ASN A 94 -9.02 19.23 -10.97
CA ASN A 94 -9.19 17.81 -10.67
C ASN A 94 -7.85 17.07 -10.59
N VAL A 95 -6.87 17.42 -11.41
CA VAL A 95 -5.50 16.89 -11.32
C VAL A 95 -4.85 17.27 -9.98
N ILE A 96 -5.03 18.51 -9.51
CA ILE A 96 -4.49 18.94 -8.21
C ILE A 96 -5.22 18.24 -7.05
N ILE A 97 -6.55 18.10 -7.10
CA ILE A 97 -7.31 17.34 -6.09
C ILE A 97 -6.78 15.89 -6.01
N GLN A 98 -6.61 15.24 -7.17
CA GLN A 98 -6.11 13.89 -7.25
C GLN A 98 -4.68 13.79 -6.70
N SER A 99 -3.78 14.70 -7.08
CA SER A 99 -2.38 14.68 -6.66
C SER A 99 -2.20 14.92 -5.16
N ILE A 100 -2.95 15.87 -4.56
CA ILE A 100 -2.94 16.10 -3.10
C ILE A 100 -3.54 14.88 -2.38
N GLY A 101 -4.70 14.42 -2.83
CA GLY A 101 -5.42 13.29 -2.22
C GLY A 101 -4.64 11.98 -2.30
N ALA A 102 -3.93 11.72 -3.40
CA ALA A 102 -3.12 10.51 -3.59
C ALA A 102 -1.93 10.40 -2.61
N CYS A 103 -1.58 11.46 -1.86
CA CYS A 103 -0.67 11.35 -0.72
C CYS A 103 -1.15 10.32 0.31
N SER A 104 -2.45 10.11 0.41
CA SER A 104 -3.06 9.19 1.36
C SER A 104 -2.48 7.77 1.26
N GLY A 105 -2.58 7.13 0.10
CA GLY A 105 -2.11 5.76 -0.09
C GLY A 105 -0.61 5.61 0.14
N VAL A 106 0.18 6.53 -0.40
CA VAL A 106 1.64 6.44 -0.35
C VAL A 106 2.23 6.72 1.04
N ILE A 107 1.71 7.71 1.77
CA ILE A 107 2.14 7.98 3.15
C ILE A 107 1.70 6.84 4.08
N VAL A 108 0.48 6.37 3.91
CA VAL A 108 -0.02 5.23 4.67
C VAL A 108 0.83 3.99 4.44
N ALA A 109 1.14 3.62 3.20
CA ALA A 109 1.98 2.46 2.89
C ALA A 109 3.35 2.57 3.56
N GLY A 110 3.96 3.75 3.54
CA GLY A 110 5.21 4.00 4.23
C GLY A 110 5.12 3.84 5.75
N ALA A 111 4.09 4.42 6.36
CA ALA A 111 3.93 4.47 7.81
C ALA A 111 3.50 3.14 8.42
N ILE A 112 2.44 2.51 7.88
CA ILE A 112 1.81 1.35 8.54
C ILE A 112 2.59 0.04 8.39
N PHE A 113 3.54 -0.04 7.50
CA PHE A 113 4.36 -1.25 7.35
C PHE A 113 5.46 -1.34 8.41
N THR A 114 5.88 -0.21 8.99
CA THR A 114 6.97 -0.15 9.97
C THR A 114 6.54 0.34 11.34
N LEU A 115 5.88 1.49 11.41
CA LEU A 115 5.67 2.20 12.67
C LEU A 115 4.76 1.47 13.68
N PRO A 116 3.73 0.70 13.30
CA PRO A 116 2.98 -0.10 14.25
C PRO A 116 3.81 -1.18 14.94
N ALA A 117 4.95 -1.58 14.37
CA ALA A 117 5.89 -2.49 15.01
C ALA A 117 6.47 -1.92 16.32
N LEU A 118 6.52 -0.59 16.45
CA LEU A 118 6.89 0.08 17.70
C LEU A 118 5.94 -0.29 18.86
N TYR A 119 4.63 -0.29 18.58
CA TYR A 119 3.62 -0.70 19.57
C TYR A 119 3.69 -2.19 19.88
N ILE A 120 3.91 -3.02 18.85
CA ILE A 120 4.04 -4.48 19.02
C ILE A 120 5.24 -4.83 19.92
N LEU A 121 6.37 -4.15 19.73
CA LEU A 121 7.56 -4.36 20.54
C LEU A 121 7.42 -3.70 21.91
N GLN A 122 6.71 -2.59 22.04
CA GLN A 122 6.45 -1.94 23.32
C GLN A 122 5.69 -2.86 24.29
N ASP A 123 4.80 -3.72 23.78
CA ASP A 123 4.11 -4.72 24.62
C ASP A 123 5.08 -5.70 25.29
N LYS A 124 6.24 -5.98 24.65
CA LYS A 124 7.30 -6.86 25.18
C LYS A 124 8.39 -6.08 25.93
N TYR A 125 8.66 -4.86 25.52
CA TYR A 125 9.71 -3.97 26.03
C TYR A 125 9.08 -2.65 26.48
N PRO A 126 8.48 -2.62 27.69
CA PRO A 126 7.76 -1.44 28.19
C PRO A 126 8.60 -0.16 28.33
N GLU A 127 9.93 -0.30 28.34
CA GLU A 127 10.86 0.84 28.35
C GLU A 127 10.90 1.61 27.01
N MET A 128 10.34 1.05 25.93
CA MET A 128 10.23 1.75 24.65
C MET A 128 9.22 2.89 24.72
N THR A 129 9.65 4.09 24.34
CA THR A 129 8.76 5.25 24.23
C THR A 129 8.23 5.35 22.83
N VAL A 130 6.91 5.24 22.67
CA VAL A 130 6.21 5.38 21.38
C VAL A 130 5.20 6.50 21.49
N ASN A 131 5.29 7.51 20.63
CA ASN A 131 4.41 8.67 20.65
C ASN A 131 4.01 9.13 19.25
N PHE A 132 2.98 9.98 19.19
CA PHE A 132 2.49 10.55 17.94
C PHE A 132 3.57 11.33 17.17
N PHE A 133 4.42 12.06 17.88
CA PHE A 133 5.46 12.88 17.28
C PHE A 133 6.44 12.04 16.45
N GLN A 134 6.91 10.92 16.98
CA GLN A 134 7.80 10.01 16.24
C GLN A 134 7.16 9.49 14.96
N MET A 135 5.89 9.08 15.00
CA MET A 135 5.16 8.59 13.84
C MET A 135 4.91 9.67 12.81
N PHE A 136 4.46 10.83 13.27
CA PHE A 136 4.18 11.97 12.41
C PHE A 136 5.44 12.49 11.72
N VAL A 137 6.52 12.73 12.48
CA VAL A 137 7.76 13.29 11.93
C VAL A 137 8.46 12.31 11.00
N SER A 138 8.53 11.02 11.33
CA SER A 138 9.12 10.02 10.43
C SER A 138 8.37 9.94 9.10
N SER A 139 7.04 9.90 9.12
CA SER A 139 6.23 9.86 7.91
C SER A 139 6.30 11.16 7.12
N LEU A 140 6.29 12.30 7.80
CA LEU A 140 6.37 13.61 7.18
C LEU A 140 7.72 13.84 6.50
N LEU A 141 8.81 13.66 7.22
CA LEU A 141 10.16 13.91 6.70
C LEU A 141 10.54 12.88 5.63
N GLY A 142 10.12 11.62 5.80
CA GLY A 142 10.26 10.61 4.77
C GLY A 142 9.52 10.97 3.49
N GLY A 143 8.27 11.39 3.59
CA GLY A 143 7.46 11.82 2.45
C GLY A 143 8.06 13.04 1.73
N ILE A 144 8.50 14.05 2.48
CA ILE A 144 9.19 15.25 1.91
C ILE A 144 10.47 14.82 1.19
N LEU A 145 11.28 13.97 1.78
CA LEU A 145 12.51 13.47 1.18
C LEU A 145 12.23 12.70 -0.11
N GLY A 146 11.19 11.88 -0.14
CA GLY A 146 10.76 11.15 -1.33
C GLY A 146 10.34 12.07 -2.48
N ILE A 147 9.61 13.14 -2.19
CA ILE A 147 9.25 14.16 -3.19
C ILE A 147 10.52 14.80 -3.77
N LEU A 148 11.41 15.29 -2.90
CA LEU A 148 12.61 16.02 -3.30
C LEU A 148 13.59 15.14 -4.08
N PHE A 149 13.74 13.87 -3.69
CA PHE A 149 14.63 12.94 -4.39
C PHE A 149 14.06 12.46 -5.73
N LEU A 150 12.74 12.49 -5.91
CA LEU A 150 12.11 12.07 -7.17
C LEU A 150 12.16 13.15 -8.26
N ILE A 151 11.95 14.42 -7.90
CA ILE A 151 11.79 15.51 -8.90
C ILE A 151 12.91 15.54 -9.94
N PRO A 152 14.21 15.37 -9.60
CA PRO A 152 15.28 15.32 -10.60
C PRO A 152 15.12 14.25 -11.68
N PHE A 153 14.41 13.15 -11.37
CA PHE A 153 14.16 12.03 -12.28
C PHE A 153 12.85 12.12 -13.05
N ARG A 154 11.98 13.09 -12.70
CA ARG A 154 10.67 13.26 -13.37
C ARG A 154 10.80 13.28 -14.88
N LYS A 155 11.66 14.16 -15.39
CA LYS A 155 11.83 14.33 -16.83
C LYS A 155 12.19 13.03 -17.52
N TYR A 156 13.11 12.27 -16.96
CA TYR A 156 13.51 10.98 -17.50
C TYR A 156 12.34 9.98 -17.60
N PHE A 157 11.66 9.70 -16.48
CA PHE A 157 10.59 8.70 -16.47
C PHE A 157 9.33 9.13 -17.22
N VAL A 158 8.98 10.41 -17.12
CA VAL A 158 7.68 10.92 -17.57
C VAL A 158 7.71 11.39 -19.01
N SER A 159 8.77 12.13 -19.41
CA SER A 159 8.87 12.81 -20.70
C SER A 159 9.87 12.14 -21.65
N ASP A 160 11.14 11.95 -21.23
CA ASP A 160 12.19 11.43 -22.13
C ASP A 160 11.92 9.97 -22.54
N LYS A 161 11.32 9.19 -21.65
CA LYS A 161 10.87 7.80 -21.87
C LYS A 161 9.37 7.71 -22.22
N HIS A 162 8.87 8.67 -22.97
CA HIS A 162 7.48 8.70 -23.40
C HIS A 162 7.11 7.45 -24.20
N GLY A 163 6.06 6.75 -23.76
CA GLY A 163 5.55 5.55 -24.41
C GLY A 163 6.38 4.27 -24.19
N GLU A 164 7.55 4.35 -23.52
CA GLU A 164 8.33 3.16 -23.16
C GLU A 164 7.80 2.47 -21.89
N TYR A 165 7.22 3.23 -20.98
CA TYR A 165 6.65 2.74 -19.72
C TYR A 165 5.12 2.78 -19.77
N PRO A 166 4.43 1.68 -19.40
CA PRO A 166 2.98 1.59 -19.50
C PRO A 166 2.22 2.43 -18.47
N PHE A 167 2.78 2.69 -17.29
CA PHE A 167 2.14 3.41 -16.19
C PHE A 167 0.67 3.02 -15.99
N PRO A 168 0.34 1.77 -15.64
CA PRO A 168 -1.02 1.26 -15.71
C PRO A 168 -2.01 2.02 -14.83
N GLU A 169 -1.59 2.43 -13.63
CA GLU A 169 -2.43 3.20 -12.72
C GLU A 169 -2.63 4.65 -13.18
N ALA A 170 -1.57 5.30 -13.67
CA ALA A 170 -1.67 6.64 -14.24
C ALA A 170 -2.59 6.65 -15.47
N THR A 171 -2.54 5.60 -16.29
CA THR A 171 -3.43 5.42 -17.45
C THR A 171 -4.89 5.39 -17.02
N ALA A 172 -5.23 4.55 -16.04
CA ALA A 172 -6.59 4.43 -15.54
C ALA A 172 -7.11 5.74 -14.92
N SER A 173 -6.31 6.38 -14.07
CA SER A 173 -6.66 7.66 -13.44
C SER A 173 -6.83 8.79 -14.46
N THR A 174 -5.98 8.82 -15.49
CA THR A 174 -6.07 9.81 -16.57
C THR A 174 -7.33 9.64 -17.38
N GLN A 175 -7.71 8.41 -17.74
CA GLN A 175 -8.96 8.12 -18.44
C GLN A 175 -10.18 8.60 -17.66
N VAL A 176 -10.20 8.38 -16.34
CA VAL A 176 -11.26 8.88 -15.47
C VAL A 176 -11.34 10.41 -15.49
N LEU A 177 -10.22 11.09 -15.33
CA LEU A 177 -10.17 12.56 -15.32
C LEU A 177 -10.66 13.16 -16.65
N VAL A 178 -10.27 12.56 -17.78
CA VAL A 178 -10.71 12.98 -19.12
C VAL A 178 -12.19 12.69 -19.35
N SER A 179 -12.68 11.53 -18.94
CA SER A 179 -14.10 11.17 -19.11
C SER A 179 -15.02 12.08 -18.31
N GLY A 180 -14.50 12.66 -17.25
CA GLY A 180 -15.23 13.62 -16.40
C GLY A 180 -15.65 14.91 -17.10
N GLU A 181 -14.94 15.33 -18.10
CA GLU A 181 -15.36 16.45 -18.95
C GLU A 181 -16.66 16.16 -19.72
N LYS A 182 -16.99 14.85 -19.89
CA LYS A 182 -18.24 14.39 -20.55
C LYS A 182 -19.45 14.25 -19.63
N GLY A 183 -19.36 14.57 -18.32
CA GLY A 183 -20.54 14.63 -17.46
C GLY A 183 -20.58 13.81 -16.20
N GLY A 184 -19.45 13.32 -15.66
CA GLY A 184 -19.37 12.85 -14.25
C GLY A 184 -20.29 11.69 -13.83
N SER A 185 -20.94 10.97 -14.77
CA SER A 185 -21.90 9.89 -14.46
C SER A 185 -21.25 8.68 -13.76
N GLN A 186 -19.94 8.54 -13.83
CA GLN A 186 -19.18 7.45 -13.21
C GLN A 186 -19.05 7.57 -11.69
N ALA A 187 -19.26 8.75 -11.11
CA ALA A 187 -19.23 8.93 -9.66
C ALA A 187 -20.40 8.22 -8.94
N LYS A 188 -21.56 8.11 -9.59
CA LYS A 188 -22.75 7.47 -9.00
C LYS A 188 -22.53 5.99 -8.65
N PRO A 189 -22.04 5.11 -9.55
CA PRO A 189 -21.77 3.70 -9.21
C PRO A 189 -20.78 3.56 -8.06
N LEU A 190 -19.73 4.38 -8.02
CA LEU A 190 -18.73 4.38 -6.96
C LEU A 190 -19.37 4.73 -5.61
N LEU A 191 -20.16 5.81 -5.53
CA LEU A 191 -20.81 6.26 -4.30
C LEU A 191 -21.83 5.24 -3.78
N PHE A 192 -22.65 4.66 -4.67
CA PHE A 192 -23.61 3.63 -4.29
C PHE A 192 -22.90 2.36 -3.81
N ALA A 193 -21.84 1.93 -4.47
CA ALA A 193 -21.05 0.81 -4.02
C ALA A 193 -20.36 1.10 -2.68
N GLY A 194 -19.86 2.32 -2.48
CA GLY A 194 -19.30 2.77 -1.21
C GLY A 194 -20.30 2.74 -0.07
N LEU A 195 -21.55 3.15 -0.32
CA LEU A 195 -22.63 3.04 0.66
C LEU A 195 -22.97 1.59 0.99
N ILE A 196 -23.15 0.73 -0.01
CA ILE A 196 -23.53 -0.67 0.21
C ILE A 196 -22.39 -1.42 0.91
N GLY A 197 -21.15 -1.36 0.40
CA GLY A 197 -20.00 -2.01 1.01
C GLY A 197 -19.69 -1.43 2.39
N GLY A 198 -19.79 -0.11 2.54
CA GLY A 198 -19.60 0.58 3.82
C GLY A 198 -20.63 0.16 4.87
N LEU A 199 -21.95 0.15 4.53
CA LEU A 199 -23.00 -0.30 5.44
C LEU A 199 -22.82 -1.77 5.80
N TYR A 200 -22.46 -2.63 4.85
CA TYR A 200 -22.20 -4.04 5.08
C TYR A 200 -21.08 -4.22 6.13
N ASP A 201 -19.91 -3.64 5.90
CA ASP A 201 -18.78 -3.75 6.82
C ASP A 201 -19.04 -3.03 8.16
N PHE A 202 -19.80 -1.93 8.15
CA PHE A 202 -20.21 -1.22 9.37
C PHE A 202 -21.12 -2.06 10.27
N ILE A 203 -22.09 -2.75 9.68
CA ILE A 203 -23.01 -3.65 10.42
C ILE A 203 -22.20 -4.77 11.09
N VAL A 204 -21.26 -5.37 10.38
CA VAL A 204 -20.39 -6.42 10.92
C VAL A 204 -19.51 -5.87 12.06
N ALA A 205 -18.80 -4.79 11.80
CA ALA A 205 -17.82 -4.25 12.74
C ALA A 205 -18.45 -3.61 13.97
N THR A 206 -19.63 -2.98 13.85
CA THR A 206 -20.26 -2.18 14.92
C THR A 206 -21.30 -2.98 15.70
N PHE A 207 -22.15 -3.73 15.01
CA PHE A 207 -23.26 -4.44 15.63
C PHE A 207 -22.99 -5.95 15.78
N GLY A 208 -22.08 -6.52 14.97
CA GLY A 208 -21.80 -7.94 15.00
C GLY A 208 -23.02 -8.80 14.65
N TRP A 209 -23.86 -8.37 13.68
CA TRP A 209 -25.04 -9.14 13.27
C TRP A 209 -24.67 -10.49 12.65
N TRP A 210 -23.47 -10.61 12.07
CA TRP A 210 -22.84 -11.86 11.68
C TRP A 210 -21.34 -11.76 11.91
N ASN A 211 -20.68 -12.92 11.93
CA ASN A 211 -19.25 -12.98 12.14
C ASN A 211 -18.50 -12.45 10.92
N GLU A 212 -17.37 -11.78 11.14
CA GLU A 212 -16.52 -11.30 10.06
C GLU A 212 -15.81 -12.44 9.32
N ASN A 213 -15.51 -13.52 10.03
CA ASN A 213 -14.82 -14.69 9.50
C ASN A 213 -15.69 -15.93 9.60
N PHE A 214 -15.66 -16.75 8.56
CA PHE A 214 -16.17 -18.11 8.60
C PHE A 214 -15.02 -19.10 8.72
N THR A 215 -15.18 -20.14 9.51
CA THR A 215 -14.19 -21.20 9.67
C THR A 215 -14.81 -22.58 9.56
N THR A 216 -14.05 -23.55 9.05
CA THR A 216 -14.50 -24.95 8.98
C THR A 216 -14.72 -25.58 10.35
N ARG A 217 -14.27 -24.94 11.44
CA ARG A 217 -14.51 -25.39 12.83
C ARG A 217 -15.98 -25.30 13.26
N VAL A 218 -16.83 -24.61 12.51
CA VAL A 218 -18.28 -24.52 12.72
C VAL A 218 -18.96 -25.92 12.81
N CYS A 219 -18.44 -26.90 12.05
CA CYS A 219 -18.92 -28.25 12.06
C CYS A 219 -18.09 -29.11 13.05
N GLY A 220 -18.71 -29.95 13.85
CA GLY A 220 -18.00 -30.81 14.82
C GLY A 220 -16.92 -31.71 14.19
N TRP A 221 -17.15 -32.22 12.98
CA TRP A 221 -16.11 -32.94 12.24
C TRP A 221 -14.95 -32.04 11.79
N GLY A 222 -15.23 -30.78 11.46
CA GLY A 222 -14.21 -29.78 11.09
C GLY A 222 -13.31 -29.44 12.27
N GLU A 223 -13.86 -29.32 13.48
CA GLU A 223 -13.06 -29.13 14.70
C GLU A 223 -12.17 -30.36 14.97
N MET A 224 -12.69 -31.56 14.82
CA MET A 224 -11.92 -32.79 14.96
C MET A 224 -10.75 -32.84 13.93
N VAL A 225 -10.98 -32.43 12.71
CA VAL A 225 -9.94 -32.35 11.66
C VAL A 225 -8.90 -31.30 12.00
N ALA A 226 -9.33 -30.13 12.50
CA ALA A 226 -8.41 -29.06 12.93
C ALA A 226 -7.52 -29.52 14.10
N GLU A 227 -8.06 -30.22 15.08
CA GLU A 227 -7.28 -30.70 16.22
C GLU A 227 -6.35 -31.86 15.86
N LYS A 228 -6.84 -32.89 15.15
CA LYS A 228 -6.09 -34.11 14.84
C LYS A 228 -5.16 -33.95 13.63
N ALA A 229 -5.65 -33.42 12.51
CA ALA A 229 -4.92 -33.30 11.26
C ALA A 229 -4.29 -31.91 11.07
N LYS A 230 -4.56 -30.97 11.97
CA LYS A 230 -4.10 -29.56 11.88
C LYS A 230 -4.53 -28.85 10.61
N LEU A 231 -5.65 -29.26 10.01
CA LEU A 231 -6.23 -28.70 8.81
C LEU A 231 -7.40 -27.79 9.16
N VAL A 232 -7.31 -26.53 8.78
CA VAL A 232 -8.39 -25.56 8.98
C VAL A 232 -8.47 -24.65 7.76
N MET A 233 -9.69 -24.33 7.32
CA MET A 233 -9.96 -23.34 6.28
C MET A 233 -10.76 -22.20 6.89
N LYS A 234 -10.39 -20.96 6.49
CA LYS A 234 -11.00 -19.73 6.97
C LYS A 234 -11.19 -18.75 5.82
N ILE A 235 -12.26 -17.96 5.88
CA ILE A 235 -12.51 -16.89 4.92
C ILE A 235 -13.09 -15.67 5.63
N ASN A 236 -12.53 -14.49 5.34
CA ASN A 236 -13.10 -13.21 5.74
C ASN A 236 -14.22 -12.83 4.76
N THR A 237 -15.34 -12.37 5.29
CA THR A 237 -16.54 -12.06 4.51
C THR A 237 -16.72 -10.56 4.29
N GLY A 238 -15.67 -9.74 4.47
CA GLY A 238 -15.71 -8.29 4.33
C GLY A 238 -15.83 -7.80 2.90
N ALA A 239 -16.62 -6.74 2.70
CA ALA A 239 -16.81 -6.11 1.40
C ALA A 239 -15.53 -5.47 0.86
N ALA A 240 -14.75 -4.81 1.73
CA ALA A 240 -13.50 -4.18 1.34
C ALA A 240 -12.48 -5.19 0.80
N VAL A 241 -12.37 -6.36 1.43
CA VAL A 241 -11.43 -7.42 1.01
C VAL A 241 -11.87 -8.06 -0.31
N LEU A 242 -13.18 -8.26 -0.52
CA LEU A 242 -13.73 -8.70 -1.80
C LEU A 242 -13.39 -7.72 -2.94
N GLY A 243 -13.58 -6.42 -2.69
CA GLY A 243 -13.23 -5.36 -3.64
C GLY A 243 -11.74 -5.34 -3.98
N LEU A 244 -10.87 -5.50 -2.96
CA LEU A 244 -9.44 -5.60 -3.17
C LEU A 244 -9.07 -6.79 -4.06
N GLY A 245 -9.67 -7.96 -3.83
CA GLY A 245 -9.48 -9.15 -4.66
C GLY A 245 -9.87 -8.92 -6.12
N TYR A 246 -10.96 -8.19 -6.36
CA TYR A 246 -11.38 -7.81 -7.71
C TYR A 246 -10.32 -6.96 -8.43
N ILE A 247 -9.75 -5.96 -7.76
CA ILE A 247 -8.72 -5.07 -8.32
C ILE A 247 -7.41 -5.82 -8.57
N VAL A 248 -6.97 -6.65 -7.62
CA VAL A 248 -5.75 -7.46 -7.72
C VAL A 248 -5.82 -8.44 -8.92
N GLY A 249 -7.02 -8.95 -9.22
CA GLY A 249 -7.25 -9.89 -10.28
C GLY A 249 -6.90 -11.34 -9.95
N LEU A 250 -7.52 -12.29 -10.68
CA LEU A 250 -7.46 -13.72 -10.36
C LEU A 250 -6.03 -14.28 -10.34
N LYS A 251 -5.20 -13.93 -11.32
CA LYS A 251 -3.85 -14.49 -11.46
C LYS A 251 -2.98 -14.18 -10.24
N TYR A 252 -2.95 -12.93 -9.83
CA TYR A 252 -2.11 -12.47 -8.73
C TYR A 252 -2.68 -12.93 -7.37
N ALA A 253 -4.00 -12.84 -7.20
CA ALA A 253 -4.70 -13.36 -6.03
C ALA A 253 -4.49 -14.86 -5.84
N ALA A 254 -4.52 -15.65 -6.92
CA ALA A 254 -4.25 -17.08 -6.88
C ALA A 254 -2.82 -17.40 -6.43
N ILE A 255 -1.82 -16.62 -6.83
CA ILE A 255 -0.43 -16.81 -6.40
C ILE A 255 -0.29 -16.51 -4.90
N ILE A 256 -0.90 -15.42 -4.41
CA ILE A 256 -0.92 -15.08 -2.98
C ILE A 256 -1.60 -16.21 -2.20
N CYS A 257 -2.78 -16.64 -2.63
CA CYS A 257 -3.53 -17.70 -1.96
C CYS A 257 -2.81 -19.05 -2.01
N ALA A 258 -2.07 -19.36 -3.09
CA ALA A 258 -1.25 -20.56 -3.18
C ALA A 258 -0.18 -20.60 -2.08
N GLY A 259 0.45 -19.46 -1.78
CA GLY A 259 1.35 -19.33 -0.63
C GLY A 259 0.67 -19.70 0.69
N SER A 260 -0.54 -19.18 0.94
CA SER A 260 -1.33 -19.54 2.13
C SER A 260 -1.71 -21.01 2.15
N LEU A 261 -2.17 -21.57 1.03
CA LEU A 261 -2.57 -22.98 0.97
C LEU A 261 -1.38 -23.92 1.25
N VAL A 262 -0.20 -23.59 0.73
CA VAL A 262 1.02 -24.35 1.06
C VAL A 262 1.30 -24.32 2.55
N VAL A 263 1.16 -23.18 3.19
CA VAL A 263 1.35 -23.08 4.65
C VAL A 263 0.30 -23.90 5.41
N TRP A 264 -0.97 -23.66 5.15
CA TRP A 264 -2.07 -24.21 5.96
C TRP A 264 -2.43 -25.66 5.65
N LEU A 265 -2.16 -26.15 4.43
CA LEU A 265 -2.49 -27.52 4.03
C LEU A 265 -1.25 -28.44 3.96
N VAL A 266 -0.02 -27.88 3.90
CA VAL A 266 1.21 -28.67 3.78
C VAL A 266 2.13 -28.44 4.97
N ILE A 267 2.53 -27.20 5.25
CA ILE A 267 3.56 -26.91 6.26
C ILE A 267 3.02 -27.17 7.67
N VAL A 268 1.86 -26.59 8.02
CA VAL A 268 1.29 -26.73 9.38
C VAL A 268 0.97 -28.19 9.72
N PRO A 269 0.22 -28.95 8.90
CA PRO A 269 0.00 -30.38 9.18
C PRO A 269 1.29 -31.20 9.04
N GLY A 270 2.19 -30.86 8.11
CA GLY A 270 3.48 -31.54 7.95
C GLY A 270 4.37 -31.42 9.17
N MET A 271 4.41 -30.23 9.80
CA MET A 271 5.13 -30.03 11.06
C MET A 271 4.55 -30.91 12.19
N ALA A 272 3.24 -31.02 12.29
CA ALA A 272 2.60 -31.87 13.28
C ALA A 272 2.88 -33.37 13.05
N LEU A 273 2.98 -33.79 11.78
CA LEU A 273 3.31 -35.18 11.44
C LEU A 273 4.79 -35.53 11.67
N LEU A 274 5.71 -34.61 11.35
CA LEU A 274 7.15 -34.87 11.40
C LEU A 274 7.75 -34.62 12.78
N PHE A 275 7.23 -33.65 13.52
CA PHE A 275 7.79 -33.15 14.77
C PHE A 275 6.77 -33.15 15.92
N GLY A 276 5.64 -33.87 15.79
CA GLY A 276 4.53 -33.81 16.72
C GLY A 276 4.89 -33.99 18.19
N ASP A 277 5.78 -34.91 18.50
CA ASP A 277 6.22 -35.21 19.88
C ASP A 277 7.37 -34.32 20.37
N GLN A 278 7.82 -33.36 19.58
CA GLN A 278 8.95 -32.50 19.90
C GLN A 278 8.50 -31.11 20.36
N VAL A 279 9.28 -30.51 21.26
CA VAL A 279 9.19 -29.11 21.65
C VAL A 279 10.30 -28.34 20.91
N LEU A 280 9.92 -27.56 19.90
CA LEU A 280 10.86 -26.77 19.10
C LEU A 280 10.86 -25.32 19.62
N ASN A 281 11.71 -25.03 20.60
CA ASN A 281 11.74 -23.75 21.30
C ASN A 281 13.10 -23.05 21.31
N ALA A 282 13.98 -23.39 20.36
CA ALA A 282 15.34 -22.86 20.32
C ALA A 282 15.42 -21.32 20.26
N TRP A 283 14.42 -20.67 19.67
CA TRP A 283 14.33 -19.20 19.58
C TRP A 283 13.25 -18.58 20.45
N ASN A 284 12.38 -19.39 21.06
CA ASN A 284 11.34 -18.94 22.00
C ASN A 284 11.23 -19.92 23.18
N PRO A 285 12.06 -19.76 24.22
CA PRO A 285 12.06 -20.66 25.38
C PRO A 285 10.72 -20.73 26.15
N ALA A 286 9.81 -19.77 25.93
CA ALA A 286 8.49 -19.78 26.56
C ALA A 286 7.56 -20.85 25.97
N LEU A 287 7.87 -21.41 24.80
CA LEU A 287 7.14 -22.52 24.21
C LEU A 287 7.51 -23.84 24.91
N THR A 288 6.58 -24.36 25.66
CA THR A 288 6.74 -25.63 26.41
C THR A 288 5.87 -26.75 25.87
N GLN A 289 4.95 -26.46 24.96
CA GLN A 289 4.06 -27.44 24.33
C GLN A 289 4.73 -28.18 23.20
N THR A 290 4.37 -29.44 23.00
CA THR A 290 4.75 -30.19 21.80
C THR A 290 3.98 -29.67 20.58
N ILE A 291 4.52 -29.89 19.38
CA ILE A 291 3.84 -29.45 18.14
C ILE A 291 2.44 -30.04 18.00
N SER A 292 2.22 -31.30 18.43
CA SER A 292 0.91 -31.96 18.38
C SER A 292 -0.11 -31.35 19.34
N GLU A 293 0.32 -30.77 20.45
CA GLU A 293 -0.56 -30.09 21.42
C GLU A 293 -0.94 -28.67 20.96
N MET A 294 -0.17 -28.07 20.03
CA MET A 294 -0.44 -26.73 19.53
C MET A 294 -1.64 -26.72 18.59
N SER A 295 -2.42 -25.62 18.63
CA SER A 295 -3.41 -25.34 17.60
C SER A 295 -2.76 -25.07 16.24
N PRO A 296 -3.46 -25.27 15.11
CA PRO A 296 -2.94 -24.92 13.78
C PRO A 296 -2.51 -23.46 13.70
N GLU A 297 -3.26 -22.57 14.34
CA GLU A 297 -2.98 -21.12 14.40
C GLU A 297 -1.68 -20.83 15.15
N LEU A 298 -1.39 -21.55 16.23
CA LEU A 298 -0.15 -21.39 16.98
C LEU A 298 1.04 -21.91 16.21
N ILE A 299 0.93 -23.06 15.53
CA ILE A 299 1.97 -23.60 14.65
C ILE A 299 2.25 -22.60 13.52
N PHE A 300 1.22 -22.02 12.91
CA PHE A 300 1.37 -20.97 11.90
C PHE A 300 2.15 -19.78 12.45
N LYS A 301 1.73 -19.26 13.61
CA LYS A 301 2.31 -18.05 14.22
C LYS A 301 3.79 -18.23 14.59
N GLU A 302 4.11 -19.35 15.22
CA GLU A 302 5.45 -19.57 15.78
C GLU A 302 6.47 -20.10 14.76
N TYR A 303 6.01 -20.83 13.74
CA TYR A 303 6.92 -21.51 12.79
C TYR A 303 6.67 -21.11 11.33
N ALA A 304 5.51 -21.41 10.78
CA ALA A 304 5.28 -21.33 9.35
C ALA A 304 5.36 -19.88 8.81
N LYS A 305 4.91 -18.91 9.58
CA LYS A 305 4.99 -17.48 9.27
C LYS A 305 6.44 -17.01 9.04
N SER A 306 7.40 -17.57 9.78
CA SER A 306 8.82 -17.24 9.66
C SER A 306 9.42 -17.63 8.29
N ILE A 307 8.89 -18.67 7.67
CA ILE A 307 9.29 -19.04 6.29
C ILE A 307 8.85 -17.93 5.31
N GLY A 308 7.62 -17.40 5.49
CA GLY A 308 7.12 -16.26 4.71
C GLY A 308 8.01 -15.00 4.86
N ILE A 309 8.48 -14.70 6.09
CA ILE A 309 9.39 -13.58 6.36
C ILE A 309 10.69 -13.72 5.56
N GLY A 310 11.32 -14.89 5.59
CA GLY A 310 12.54 -15.16 4.83
C GLY A 310 12.31 -15.03 3.32
N GLY A 311 11.16 -15.49 2.83
CA GLY A 311 10.74 -15.35 1.44
C GLY A 311 10.57 -13.88 1.00
N ILE A 312 9.92 -13.07 1.82
CA ILE A 312 9.72 -11.62 1.58
C ILE A 312 11.08 -10.90 1.54
N ALA A 313 11.96 -11.19 2.50
CA ALA A 313 13.28 -10.59 2.57
C ALA A 313 14.12 -10.91 1.31
N MET A 314 14.17 -12.17 0.91
CA MET A 314 14.92 -12.59 -0.28
C MET A 314 14.30 -12.03 -1.57
N ALA A 315 12.97 -11.98 -1.67
CA ALA A 315 12.31 -11.36 -2.81
C ALA A 315 12.64 -9.85 -2.93
N GLY A 316 12.79 -9.16 -1.81
CA GLY A 316 13.29 -7.77 -1.76
C GLY A 316 14.71 -7.66 -2.30
N VAL A 317 15.64 -8.52 -1.87
CA VAL A 317 17.02 -8.58 -2.38
C VAL A 317 17.05 -8.80 -3.89
N ILE A 318 16.30 -9.80 -4.36
CA ILE A 318 16.20 -10.13 -5.79
C ILE A 318 15.67 -8.91 -6.58
N GLY A 319 14.69 -8.21 -6.05
CA GLY A 319 14.14 -6.98 -6.65
C GLY A 319 15.20 -5.90 -6.85
N ILE A 320 16.04 -5.66 -5.84
CA ILE A 320 17.14 -4.70 -5.91
C ILE A 320 18.19 -5.13 -6.94
N VAL A 321 18.61 -6.40 -6.90
CA VAL A 321 19.61 -6.93 -7.85
C VAL A 321 19.12 -6.79 -9.30
N ARG A 322 17.85 -7.10 -9.58
CA ARG A 322 17.24 -6.92 -10.90
C ARG A 322 17.16 -5.46 -11.34
N SER A 323 16.98 -4.55 -10.40
CA SER A 323 16.90 -3.11 -10.68
C SER A 323 18.25 -2.42 -10.72
N TRP A 324 19.38 -3.15 -10.50
CA TRP A 324 20.71 -2.55 -10.40
C TRP A 324 21.13 -1.74 -11.64
N GLY A 325 20.79 -2.24 -12.84
CA GLY A 325 21.05 -1.53 -14.10
C GLY A 325 20.34 -0.18 -14.17
N ILE A 326 19.13 -0.10 -13.63
CA ILE A 326 18.30 1.10 -13.59
C ILE A 326 18.84 2.07 -12.55
N ILE A 327 19.22 1.59 -11.37
CA ILE A 327 19.86 2.39 -10.33
C ILE A 327 21.13 3.06 -10.89
N LYS A 328 21.98 2.28 -11.58
CA LYS A 328 23.20 2.79 -12.20
C LYS A 328 22.91 3.87 -13.26
N SER A 329 21.92 3.64 -14.12
CA SER A 329 21.55 4.63 -15.16
C SER A 329 20.97 5.91 -14.55
N ALA A 330 20.14 5.79 -13.51
CA ALA A 330 19.52 6.91 -12.82
C ALA A 330 20.54 7.76 -12.05
N VAL A 331 21.50 7.14 -11.35
CA VAL A 331 22.61 7.86 -10.71
C VAL A 331 23.46 8.60 -11.74
N GLY A 332 23.76 7.96 -12.88
CA GLY A 332 24.48 8.61 -14.00
C GLY A 332 23.74 9.81 -14.57
N LEU A 333 22.41 9.75 -14.64
CA LEU A 333 21.56 10.83 -15.10
C LEU A 333 21.52 12.00 -14.10
N ALA A 334 21.36 11.71 -12.81
CA ALA A 334 21.41 12.70 -11.75
C ALA A 334 22.74 13.49 -11.76
N ALA A 335 23.86 12.77 -11.91
CA ALA A 335 25.18 13.39 -12.00
C ALA A 335 25.30 14.32 -13.22
N LYS A 336 24.73 13.95 -14.37
CA LYS A 336 24.70 14.79 -15.58
C LYS A 336 23.80 16.02 -15.43
N GLU A 337 22.62 15.87 -14.80
CA GLU A 337 21.69 16.99 -14.59
C GLU A 337 22.19 17.99 -13.55
N MET A 338 22.88 17.54 -12.52
CA MET A 338 23.52 18.41 -11.52
C MET A 338 24.75 19.16 -12.08
N GLY A 339 25.44 18.57 -13.06
CA GLY A 339 26.62 19.19 -13.71
C GLY A 339 26.32 20.08 -14.91
N GLY A 340 25.10 20.05 -15.43
CA GLY A 340 24.71 20.79 -16.63
C GLY A 340 24.24 22.21 -16.33
N LYS A 341 24.96 23.22 -16.81
CA LYS A 341 24.45 24.60 -16.92
C LYS A 341 23.31 24.61 -17.95
N LYS A 342 22.07 24.30 -17.54
CA LYS A 342 20.92 24.66 -18.37
C LYS A 342 20.53 26.09 -18.09
N GLY A 343 20.69 26.93 -19.11
CA GLY A 343 20.14 28.28 -19.11
C GLY A 343 18.62 28.22 -18.87
N GLU A 344 18.11 29.14 -18.06
CA GLU A 344 16.69 29.38 -17.80
C GLU A 344 15.95 29.94 -19.05
N ALA A 345 16.25 29.45 -20.25
CA ALA A 345 15.61 29.87 -21.48
C ALA A 345 14.23 29.20 -21.58
N ASN A 346 13.16 30.00 -21.43
CA ASN A 346 11.76 29.73 -21.83
C ASN A 346 11.29 28.27 -21.68
N VAL A 347 11.25 27.75 -20.44
CA VAL A 347 10.69 26.44 -20.18
C VAL A 347 9.17 26.53 -20.32
N ILE A 348 8.58 25.70 -21.19
CA ILE A 348 7.14 25.59 -21.39
C ILE A 348 6.46 25.23 -20.08
N ARG A 349 5.28 25.79 -19.79
CA ARG A 349 4.50 25.56 -18.56
C ARG A 349 4.45 24.08 -18.14
N THR A 350 4.20 23.18 -19.08
CA THR A 350 4.04 21.74 -18.86
C THR A 350 5.35 20.98 -18.59
N GLN A 351 6.49 21.66 -18.66
CA GLN A 351 7.81 21.12 -18.33
C GLN A 351 8.51 21.90 -17.21
N LYS A 352 7.80 22.82 -16.57
CA LYS A 352 8.34 23.65 -15.50
C LYS A 352 8.26 22.90 -14.17
N ASP A 353 9.41 22.40 -13.71
CA ASP A 353 9.61 21.84 -12.37
C ASP A 353 9.99 22.92 -11.35
N LEU A 354 10.02 22.55 -10.07
CA LEU A 354 10.67 23.34 -9.04
C LEU A 354 12.16 23.54 -9.40
N SER A 355 12.72 24.70 -9.08
CA SER A 355 14.12 24.99 -9.41
C SER A 355 15.05 24.00 -8.69
N MET A 356 16.14 23.58 -9.37
CA MET A 356 17.13 22.67 -8.77
C MET A 356 17.77 23.25 -7.50
N LYS A 357 17.84 24.59 -7.38
CA LYS A 357 18.30 25.26 -6.16
C LYS A 357 17.35 25.00 -4.98
N VAL A 358 16.03 25.09 -5.21
CA VAL A 358 15.02 24.81 -4.18
C VAL A 358 15.06 23.33 -3.79
N ILE A 359 15.21 22.43 -4.76
CA ILE A 359 15.29 20.98 -4.52
C ILE A 359 16.55 20.64 -3.71
N ALA A 360 17.71 21.17 -4.09
CA ALA A 360 18.97 20.92 -3.39
C ALA A 360 18.94 21.48 -1.97
N PHE A 361 18.51 22.74 -1.80
CA PHE A 361 18.38 23.37 -0.49
C PHE A 361 17.34 22.62 0.38
N GLY A 362 16.17 22.30 -0.19
CA GLY A 362 15.13 21.56 0.50
C GLY A 362 15.60 20.17 0.93
N SER A 363 16.35 19.46 0.09
CA SER A 363 16.91 18.14 0.41
C SER A 363 17.91 18.22 1.56
N ILE A 364 18.85 19.18 1.51
CA ILE A 364 19.83 19.39 2.59
C ILE A 364 19.11 19.77 3.89
N PHE A 365 18.14 20.69 3.82
CA PHE A 365 17.36 21.11 4.96
C PHE A 365 16.56 19.94 5.59
N THR A 366 15.93 19.11 4.76
CA THR A 366 15.19 17.94 5.22
C THR A 366 16.11 16.90 5.86
N ILE A 367 17.28 16.64 5.26
CA ILE A 367 18.30 15.75 5.84
C ILE A 367 18.77 16.29 7.19
N LEU A 368 18.97 17.60 7.31
CA LEU A 368 19.33 18.22 8.59
C LEU A 368 18.21 18.06 9.64
N LEU A 369 16.94 18.25 9.24
CA LEU A 369 15.81 18.03 10.15
C LEU A 369 15.72 16.57 10.61
N ILE A 370 15.97 15.61 9.73
CA ILE A 370 16.00 14.19 10.08
C ILE A 370 17.17 13.91 11.05
N LEU A 371 18.33 14.50 10.80
CA LEU A 371 19.49 14.39 11.71
C LEU A 371 19.16 14.92 13.10
N LEU A 372 18.54 16.11 13.20
CA LEU A 372 18.12 16.68 14.48
C LEU A 372 17.07 15.82 15.18
N PHE A 373 16.10 15.30 14.43
CA PHE A 373 15.11 14.37 14.94
C PHE A 373 15.76 13.09 15.49
N PHE A 374 16.68 12.48 14.77
CA PHE A 374 17.41 11.32 15.25
C PHE A 374 18.25 11.65 16.48
N PHE A 375 18.95 12.78 16.48
CA PHE A 375 19.83 13.16 17.58
C PHE A 375 19.06 13.40 18.88
N PHE A 376 17.98 14.18 18.84
CA PHE A 376 17.26 14.56 20.05
C PHE A 376 16.25 13.52 20.53
N ASP A 377 15.47 12.93 19.61
CA ASP A 377 14.33 12.08 19.98
C ASP A 377 14.69 10.58 19.99
N VAL A 378 15.43 10.13 18.98
CA VAL A 378 15.66 8.68 18.76
C VAL A 378 16.94 8.18 19.41
N MET A 379 18.04 8.93 19.29
CA MET A 379 19.39 8.53 19.74
C MET A 379 19.81 9.19 21.08
N HIS A 380 18.92 9.98 21.69
CA HIS A 380 19.13 10.61 22.99
C HIS A 380 20.48 11.32 23.15
N GLY A 381 20.90 12.08 22.12
CA GLY A 381 22.11 12.89 22.12
C GLY A 381 23.39 12.17 21.66
N ASN A 382 23.31 10.94 21.16
CA ASN A 382 24.48 10.24 20.63
C ASN A 382 24.80 10.69 19.19
N VAL A 383 25.88 11.46 19.04
CA VAL A 383 26.31 12.04 17.76
C VAL A 383 26.72 10.97 16.74
N LEU A 384 27.49 9.96 17.17
CA LEU A 384 27.97 8.90 16.26
C LEU A 384 26.79 8.11 15.68
N HIS A 385 25.88 7.65 16.52
CA HIS A 385 24.70 6.89 16.09
C HIS A 385 23.81 7.73 15.14
N SER A 386 23.63 9.02 15.44
CA SER A 386 22.83 9.93 14.63
C SER A 386 23.44 10.17 13.24
N ILE A 387 24.77 10.35 13.15
CA ILE A 387 25.48 10.52 11.87
C ILE A 387 25.40 9.24 11.05
N VAL A 388 25.63 8.09 11.63
CA VAL A 388 25.52 6.79 10.94
C VAL A 388 24.09 6.57 10.45
N ALA A 389 23.09 6.86 11.28
CA ALA A 389 21.68 6.73 10.92
C ALA A 389 21.29 7.62 9.74
N ILE A 390 21.69 8.90 9.73
CA ILE A 390 21.34 9.81 8.64
C ILE A 390 22.05 9.45 7.32
N LEU A 391 23.29 8.99 7.37
CA LEU A 391 24.00 8.51 6.18
C LEU A 391 23.32 7.30 5.57
N LEU A 392 22.91 6.34 6.41
CA LEU A 392 22.15 5.17 5.96
C LEU A 392 20.81 5.58 5.35
N VAL A 393 20.02 6.37 6.07
CA VAL A 393 18.69 6.79 5.63
C VAL A 393 18.76 7.57 4.32
N ALA A 394 19.64 8.57 4.22
CA ALA A 394 19.77 9.36 3.00
C ALA A 394 20.25 8.53 1.82
N GLY A 395 21.25 7.65 2.02
CA GLY A 395 21.78 6.80 0.96
C GLY A 395 20.77 5.78 0.47
N ILE A 396 20.12 5.05 1.38
CA ILE A 396 19.13 4.03 1.03
C ILE A 396 17.88 4.67 0.42
N ALA A 397 17.38 5.78 0.99
CA ALA A 397 16.22 6.49 0.45
C ALA A 397 16.47 6.97 -0.98
N PHE A 398 17.65 7.54 -1.27
CA PHE A 398 18.00 7.97 -2.62
C PHE A 398 17.99 6.81 -3.63
N LEU A 399 18.62 5.70 -3.28
CA LEU A 399 18.65 4.51 -4.15
C LEU A 399 17.24 3.93 -4.35
N PHE A 400 16.48 3.79 -3.28
CA PHE A 400 15.18 3.12 -3.32
C PHE A 400 14.07 3.97 -3.94
N THR A 401 14.13 5.29 -3.85
CA THR A 401 13.18 6.16 -4.55
C THR A 401 13.23 5.96 -6.06
N THR A 402 14.42 5.79 -6.61
CA THR A 402 14.59 5.51 -8.03
C THR A 402 14.05 4.14 -8.44
N VAL A 403 14.31 3.12 -7.60
CA VAL A 403 13.79 1.75 -7.84
C VAL A 403 12.27 1.72 -7.77
N ALA A 404 11.68 2.41 -6.78
CA ALA A 404 10.24 2.47 -6.61
C ALA A 404 9.56 3.17 -7.80
N ALA A 405 10.10 4.30 -8.24
CA ALA A 405 9.59 5.03 -9.41
C ALA A 405 9.61 4.16 -10.68
N ASN A 406 10.69 3.41 -10.89
CA ASN A 406 10.80 2.50 -12.03
C ASN A 406 9.84 1.31 -11.93
N ALA A 407 9.70 0.71 -10.76
CA ALA A 407 8.80 -0.42 -10.54
C ALA A 407 7.34 -0.02 -10.85
N ILE A 408 6.91 1.13 -10.35
CA ILE A 408 5.55 1.65 -10.64
C ILE A 408 5.38 1.99 -12.12
N ALA A 409 6.37 2.60 -12.76
CA ALA A 409 6.29 2.93 -14.18
C ALA A 409 6.08 1.69 -15.06
N ILE A 410 6.69 0.55 -14.70
CA ILE A 410 6.61 -0.69 -15.47
C ILE A 410 5.41 -1.56 -15.05
N VAL A 411 5.24 -1.81 -13.75
CA VAL A 411 4.33 -2.83 -13.23
C VAL A 411 3.07 -2.23 -12.60
N GLY A 412 3.12 -0.96 -12.17
CA GLY A 412 2.02 -0.30 -11.46
C GLY A 412 1.91 -0.71 -9.98
N THR A 413 2.90 -1.44 -9.45
CA THR A 413 2.93 -1.83 -8.03
C THR A 413 4.19 -1.32 -7.35
N ASN A 414 4.02 -0.81 -6.14
CA ASN A 414 5.14 -0.31 -5.34
C ASN A 414 5.72 -1.44 -4.49
N PRO A 415 7.03 -1.80 -4.63
CA PRO A 415 7.66 -2.89 -3.90
C PRO A 415 8.01 -2.52 -2.44
N VAL A 416 7.14 -1.78 -1.76
CA VAL A 416 7.40 -1.16 -0.45
C VAL A 416 7.79 -2.18 0.62
N SER A 417 7.04 -3.27 0.76
CA SER A 417 7.23 -4.22 1.86
C SER A 417 8.60 -4.94 1.82
N GLY A 418 9.01 -5.41 0.66
CA GLY A 418 10.32 -6.10 0.50
C GLY A 418 11.51 -5.16 0.70
N MET A 419 11.44 -3.97 0.10
CA MET A 419 12.51 -2.97 0.22
C MET A 419 12.61 -2.41 1.64
N THR A 420 11.48 -2.27 2.34
CA THR A 420 11.45 -1.85 3.74
C THR A 420 12.11 -2.89 4.63
N LEU A 421 11.78 -4.16 4.47
CA LEU A 421 12.38 -5.23 5.26
C LEU A 421 13.91 -5.28 5.06
N MET A 422 14.37 -5.12 3.82
CA MET A 422 15.81 -4.98 3.54
C MET A 422 16.44 -3.79 4.24
N THR A 423 15.76 -2.63 4.22
CA THR A 423 16.24 -1.43 4.92
C THR A 423 16.39 -1.70 6.43
N LEU A 424 15.39 -2.35 7.03
CA LEU A 424 15.40 -2.67 8.44
C LEU A 424 16.52 -3.63 8.81
N ILE A 425 16.74 -4.68 8.02
CA ILE A 425 17.84 -5.61 8.23
C ILE A 425 19.18 -4.88 8.14
N LEU A 426 19.40 -4.13 7.07
CA LEU A 426 20.65 -3.40 6.86
C LEU A 426 20.90 -2.36 7.97
N ALA A 427 19.87 -1.55 8.30
CA ALA A 427 19.95 -0.57 9.37
C ALA A 427 20.27 -1.24 10.71
N SER A 428 19.60 -2.34 11.04
CA SER A 428 19.83 -3.09 12.28
C SER A 428 21.26 -3.61 12.37
N VAL A 429 21.75 -4.26 11.32
CA VAL A 429 23.12 -4.83 11.29
C VAL A 429 24.16 -3.72 11.48
N VAL A 430 24.02 -2.59 10.77
CA VAL A 430 24.98 -1.49 10.87
C VAL A 430 24.89 -0.81 12.22
N MET A 431 23.69 -0.57 12.76
CA MET A 431 23.53 0.07 14.07
C MET A 431 24.07 -0.82 15.21
N VAL A 432 23.87 -2.13 15.14
CA VAL A 432 24.48 -3.07 16.08
C VAL A 432 26.01 -3.04 15.99
N ALA A 433 26.58 -2.95 14.79
CA ALA A 433 28.03 -2.85 14.59
C ALA A 433 28.65 -1.60 15.21
N VAL A 434 27.88 -0.49 15.27
CA VAL A 434 28.31 0.75 15.96
C VAL A 434 27.90 0.79 17.44
N GLY A 435 27.39 -0.32 18.00
CA GLY A 435 27.10 -0.48 19.41
C GLY A 435 25.70 -0.11 19.88
N LEU A 436 24.75 0.19 18.96
CA LEU A 436 23.36 0.47 19.31
C LEU A 436 22.53 -0.82 19.31
N LYS A 437 22.06 -1.23 20.50
CA LYS A 437 21.33 -2.48 20.74
C LYS A 437 20.13 -2.24 21.68
N GLY A 438 19.31 -3.27 21.86
CA GLY A 438 18.19 -3.28 22.80
C GLY A 438 17.02 -2.41 22.36
N ALA A 439 16.22 -1.93 23.32
CA ALA A 439 15.01 -1.15 23.07
C ALA A 439 15.27 0.13 22.26
N THR A 440 16.30 0.89 22.60
CA THR A 440 16.71 2.09 21.84
C THR A 440 17.11 1.75 20.41
N GLY A 441 17.83 0.64 20.21
CA GLY A 441 18.18 0.15 18.87
C GLY A 441 16.98 -0.24 18.04
N MET A 442 15.99 -0.91 18.64
CA MET A 442 14.74 -1.28 17.97
C MET A 442 13.94 -0.05 17.54
N VAL A 443 13.78 0.95 18.41
CA VAL A 443 13.14 2.23 18.06
C VAL A 443 13.89 2.90 16.91
N ALA A 444 15.21 2.99 17.01
CA ALA A 444 16.04 3.60 15.98
C ALA A 444 15.85 2.93 14.62
N ALA A 445 15.96 1.61 14.54
CA ALA A 445 15.82 0.87 13.30
C ALA A 445 14.41 1.04 12.67
N LEU A 446 13.35 0.97 13.49
CA LEU A 446 11.97 1.12 13.00
C LEU A 446 11.67 2.54 12.53
N VAL A 447 12.16 3.56 13.23
CA VAL A 447 12.00 4.96 12.81
C VAL A 447 12.79 5.24 11.54
N MET A 448 14.04 4.78 11.43
CA MET A 448 14.84 4.84 10.19
C MET A 448 14.12 4.15 9.04
N GLY A 449 13.63 2.93 9.27
CA GLY A 449 12.83 2.18 8.32
C GLY A 449 11.56 2.93 7.90
N GLY A 450 10.87 3.56 8.84
CA GLY A 450 9.69 4.39 8.58
C GLY A 450 9.97 5.58 7.67
N VAL A 451 11.07 6.29 7.90
CA VAL A 451 11.51 7.42 7.03
C VAL A 451 11.83 6.92 5.61
N VAL A 452 12.63 5.86 5.48
CA VAL A 452 13.00 5.31 4.15
C VAL A 452 11.78 4.72 3.45
N CYS A 453 10.94 3.97 4.15
CA CYS A 453 9.73 3.36 3.61
C CYS A 453 8.77 4.41 3.06
N THR A 454 8.57 5.49 3.80
CA THR A 454 7.72 6.60 3.36
C THR A 454 8.33 7.34 2.18
N ALA A 455 9.65 7.53 2.16
CA ALA A 455 10.34 8.17 1.04
C ALA A 455 10.18 7.37 -0.27
N LEU A 456 10.45 6.07 -0.22
CA LEU A 456 10.32 5.22 -1.41
C LEU A 456 8.86 5.06 -1.87
N SER A 457 7.94 4.98 -0.93
CA SER A 457 6.51 4.90 -1.25
C SER A 457 6.02 6.20 -1.90
N MET A 458 6.43 7.35 -1.36
CA MET A 458 6.10 8.66 -1.92
C MET A 458 6.64 8.80 -3.34
N ALA A 459 7.89 8.43 -3.59
CA ALA A 459 8.49 8.52 -4.92
C ALA A 459 7.74 7.67 -5.94
N GLY A 460 7.36 6.45 -5.56
CA GLY A 460 6.59 5.57 -6.41
C GLY A 460 5.21 6.11 -6.78
N GLY A 461 4.42 6.58 -5.81
CA GLY A 461 3.10 7.15 -6.09
C GLY A 461 3.18 8.51 -6.79
N PHE A 462 4.14 9.35 -6.42
CA PHE A 462 4.25 10.69 -7.00
C PHE A 462 4.66 10.69 -8.47
N ILE A 463 5.48 9.73 -8.93
CA ILE A 463 5.79 9.61 -10.37
C ILE A 463 4.54 9.30 -11.20
N THR A 464 3.58 8.56 -10.63
CA THR A 464 2.26 8.29 -11.23
C THR A 464 1.48 9.59 -11.40
N ASP A 465 1.39 10.43 -10.37
CA ASP A 465 0.70 11.72 -10.44
C ASP A 465 1.33 12.66 -11.46
N LEU A 466 2.66 12.70 -11.52
CA LEU A 466 3.39 13.53 -12.48
C LEU A 466 3.19 13.03 -13.92
N LYS A 467 3.02 11.72 -14.12
CA LYS A 467 2.66 11.17 -15.43
C LYS A 467 1.24 11.52 -15.85
N ILE A 468 0.27 11.49 -14.92
CA ILE A 468 -1.10 11.98 -15.14
C ILE A 468 -1.05 13.46 -15.56
N GLY A 469 -0.34 14.28 -14.80
CA GLY A 469 -0.17 15.70 -15.11
C GLY A 469 0.46 15.95 -16.48
N TYR A 470 1.45 15.16 -16.87
CA TYR A 470 2.08 15.23 -18.18
C TYR A 470 1.10 14.94 -19.31
N TRP A 471 0.35 13.86 -19.23
CA TRP A 471 -0.63 13.51 -20.26
C TRP A 471 -1.76 14.53 -20.38
N LEU A 472 -2.19 15.12 -19.27
CA LEU A 472 -3.27 16.10 -19.25
C LEU A 472 -2.79 17.54 -19.49
N GLY A 473 -1.51 17.81 -19.33
CA GLY A 473 -0.91 19.14 -19.52
C GLY A 473 -0.99 20.03 -18.27
N SER A 474 -0.98 19.45 -17.08
CA SER A 474 -0.85 20.19 -15.82
C SER A 474 0.57 20.75 -15.65
N THR A 475 0.73 21.71 -14.75
CA THR A 475 2.02 22.32 -14.42
C THR A 475 2.74 21.49 -13.36
N PRO A 476 3.87 20.82 -13.66
CA PRO A 476 4.57 19.95 -12.69
C PRO A 476 4.91 20.69 -11.39
N ALA A 477 5.46 21.89 -11.46
CA ALA A 477 5.81 22.68 -10.28
C ALA A 477 4.64 22.93 -9.33
N LYS A 478 3.40 22.99 -9.83
CA LYS A 478 2.21 23.11 -8.99
C LYS A 478 1.89 21.80 -8.29
N GLN A 479 1.95 20.66 -9.00
CA GLN A 479 1.79 19.35 -8.39
C GLN A 479 2.87 19.12 -7.33
N GLU A 480 4.13 19.40 -7.64
CA GLU A 480 5.28 19.27 -6.74
C GLU A 480 5.11 20.10 -5.46
N THR A 481 4.73 21.37 -5.60
CA THR A 481 4.54 22.27 -4.45
C THR A 481 3.40 21.81 -3.54
N TRP A 482 2.26 21.48 -4.10
CA TRP A 482 1.07 21.14 -3.31
C TRP A 482 1.08 19.67 -2.81
N LYS A 483 1.97 18.83 -3.34
CA LYS A 483 2.25 17.50 -2.81
C LYS A 483 2.73 17.54 -1.35
N PHE A 484 3.51 18.56 -0.98
CA PHE A 484 3.96 18.76 0.40
C PHE A 484 2.78 18.95 1.36
N LEU A 485 1.74 19.68 0.97
CA LEU A 485 0.55 19.85 1.80
C LEU A 485 -0.17 18.52 2.02
N GLY A 486 -0.38 17.74 0.96
CA GLY A 486 -0.97 16.40 1.06
C GLY A 486 -0.14 15.48 1.98
N THR A 487 1.17 15.58 1.92
CA THR A 487 2.08 14.82 2.79
C THR A 487 1.89 15.16 4.27
N ILE A 488 1.80 16.45 4.62
CA ILE A 488 1.56 16.91 5.99
C ILE A 488 0.21 16.37 6.51
N VAL A 489 -0.84 16.55 5.74
CA VAL A 489 -2.20 16.14 6.11
C VAL A 489 -2.30 14.63 6.27
N SER A 490 -1.73 13.87 5.33
CA SER A 490 -1.76 12.40 5.38
C SER A 490 -0.93 11.85 6.53
N ALA A 491 0.26 12.41 6.80
CA ALA A 491 1.10 11.99 7.93
C ALA A 491 0.41 12.23 9.28
N ALA A 492 -0.25 13.37 9.46
CA ALA A 492 -1.01 13.67 10.66
C ALA A 492 -2.21 12.71 10.82
N THR A 493 -2.94 12.47 9.75
CA THR A 493 -4.12 11.59 9.75
C THR A 493 -3.73 10.15 10.08
N VAL A 494 -2.69 9.61 9.44
CA VAL A 494 -2.27 8.23 9.65
C VAL A 494 -1.75 8.02 11.06
N GLY A 495 -0.99 8.99 11.60
CA GLY A 495 -0.52 8.95 12.99
C GLY A 495 -1.68 8.90 13.99
N GLY A 496 -2.71 9.74 13.80
CA GLY A 496 -3.91 9.75 14.63
C GLY A 496 -4.71 8.45 14.54
N VAL A 497 -4.91 7.94 13.34
CA VAL A 497 -5.64 6.67 13.11
C VAL A 497 -4.90 5.49 13.73
N MET A 498 -3.57 5.41 13.61
CA MET A 498 -2.78 4.35 14.25
C MET A 498 -2.96 4.34 15.78
N ILE A 499 -2.99 5.50 16.42
CA ILE A 499 -3.23 5.60 17.88
C ILE A 499 -4.63 5.07 18.23
N ILE A 500 -5.66 5.51 17.49
CA ILE A 500 -7.04 5.05 17.72
C ILE A 500 -7.14 3.54 17.56
N LEU A 501 -6.59 2.99 16.47
CA LEU A 501 -6.66 1.57 16.17
C LEU A 501 -5.85 0.73 17.18
N ASN A 502 -4.67 1.21 17.60
CA ASN A 502 -3.88 0.52 18.62
C ASN A 502 -4.61 0.46 19.97
N LYS A 503 -5.19 1.57 20.40
CA LYS A 503 -5.94 1.62 21.67
C LYS A 503 -7.25 0.84 21.64
N THR A 504 -7.88 0.72 20.46
CA THR A 504 -9.16 0.02 20.30
C THR A 504 -8.99 -1.49 20.16
N TYR A 505 -8.05 -1.92 19.33
CA TYR A 505 -7.89 -3.34 18.95
C TYR A 505 -6.52 -3.92 19.36
N GLY A 506 -5.47 -3.08 19.44
CA GLY A 506 -4.09 -3.55 19.47
C GLY A 506 -3.65 -4.12 18.11
N PHE A 507 -2.35 -4.31 17.92
CA PHE A 507 -1.79 -4.88 16.69
C PHE A 507 -1.32 -6.33 16.84
N THR A 508 -1.53 -6.91 18.00
CA THR A 508 -1.23 -8.33 18.31
C THR A 508 -2.50 -9.18 18.41
N SER A 509 -3.66 -8.54 18.49
CA SER A 509 -4.96 -9.20 18.57
C SER A 509 -5.43 -9.70 17.19
N GLY A 510 -6.29 -10.71 17.18
CA GLY A 510 -6.85 -11.24 15.93
C GLY A 510 -7.75 -10.26 15.15
N ALA A 511 -8.25 -9.19 15.79
CA ALA A 511 -9.13 -8.21 15.16
C ALA A 511 -8.39 -7.30 14.16
N LEU A 512 -7.14 -6.96 14.44
CA LEU A 512 -6.27 -6.17 13.56
C LEU A 512 -4.89 -6.82 13.49
N ALA A 513 -4.66 -7.62 12.47
CA ALA A 513 -3.49 -8.49 12.39
C ALA A 513 -2.17 -7.73 12.17
N ALA A 514 -2.21 -6.49 11.64
CA ALA A 514 -1.05 -5.68 11.25
C ALA A 514 0.10 -6.53 10.65
N PRO A 515 -0.16 -7.32 9.59
CA PRO A 515 0.74 -8.40 9.19
C PRO A 515 2.14 -7.91 8.85
N GLN A 516 2.27 -6.82 8.12
CA GLN A 516 3.57 -6.25 7.73
C GLN A 516 4.37 -5.78 8.94
N ALA A 517 3.73 -5.03 9.85
CA ALA A 517 4.38 -4.53 11.06
C ALA A 517 4.82 -5.67 11.99
N ASN A 518 4.02 -6.73 12.11
CA ASN A 518 4.41 -7.93 12.84
C ASN A 518 5.63 -8.62 12.21
N ALA A 519 5.73 -8.65 10.88
CA ALA A 519 6.91 -9.17 10.19
C ALA A 519 8.15 -8.32 10.49
N MET A 520 8.01 -7.00 10.46
CA MET A 520 9.11 -6.07 10.77
C MET A 520 9.58 -6.26 12.21
N ALA A 521 8.66 -6.32 13.17
CA ALA A 521 8.98 -6.60 14.57
C ALA A 521 9.71 -7.94 14.75
N ALA A 522 9.24 -9.00 14.11
CA ALA A 522 9.83 -10.34 14.18
C ALA A 522 11.26 -10.42 13.64
N VAL A 523 11.63 -9.53 12.72
CA VAL A 523 13.00 -9.44 12.19
C VAL A 523 13.89 -8.55 13.07
N ILE A 524 13.37 -7.41 13.52
CA ILE A 524 14.13 -6.42 14.27
C ILE A 524 14.48 -6.93 15.68
N GLU A 525 13.52 -7.57 16.33
CA GLU A 525 13.69 -8.02 17.73
C GLU A 525 14.94 -8.90 17.91
N PRO A 526 15.14 -10.01 17.19
CA PRO A 526 16.32 -10.85 17.36
C PRO A 526 17.63 -10.17 16.93
N LEU A 527 17.60 -9.31 15.92
CA LEU A 527 18.78 -8.59 15.47
C LEU A 527 19.29 -7.58 16.51
N MET A 528 18.40 -6.95 17.26
CA MET A 528 18.71 -5.88 18.18
C MET A 528 18.81 -6.31 19.65
N SER A 529 18.04 -7.32 20.07
CA SER A 529 18.01 -7.79 21.46
C SER A 529 18.99 -8.94 21.73
N GLY A 530 19.50 -9.60 20.68
CA GLY A 530 20.32 -10.81 20.80
C GLY A 530 19.50 -12.06 21.19
N VAL A 531 18.18 -11.96 21.26
CA VAL A 531 17.30 -13.13 21.42
C VAL A 531 17.40 -14.00 20.16
N GLY A 532 17.35 -15.32 20.32
CA GLY A 532 17.42 -16.24 19.19
C GLY A 532 16.33 -15.98 18.16
N ALA A 533 16.64 -16.19 16.89
CA ALA A 533 15.68 -16.12 15.78
C ALA A 533 15.63 -17.44 15.02
N PRO A 534 14.52 -17.75 14.36
CA PRO A 534 14.38 -18.96 13.56
C PRO A 534 15.11 -18.82 12.20
N TRP A 535 16.42 -18.62 12.24
CA TRP A 535 17.26 -18.40 11.05
C TRP A 535 17.13 -19.50 10.00
N LEU A 536 16.94 -20.75 10.47
CA LEU A 536 16.72 -21.89 9.57
C LEU A 536 15.41 -21.70 8.77
N LEU A 537 14.32 -21.29 9.43
CA LEU A 537 13.04 -21.05 8.76
C LEU A 537 13.12 -19.85 7.81
N TYR A 538 13.82 -18.79 8.19
CA TYR A 538 14.10 -17.66 7.29
C TYR A 538 14.93 -18.12 6.08
N GLY A 539 15.93 -18.99 6.28
CA GLY A 539 16.73 -19.58 5.21
C GLY A 539 15.91 -20.43 4.24
N ILE A 540 15.01 -21.26 4.75
CA ILE A 540 14.07 -22.06 3.93
C ILE A 540 13.21 -21.14 3.07
N GLY A 541 12.65 -20.08 3.65
CA GLY A 541 11.86 -19.08 2.92
C GLY A 541 12.66 -18.37 1.84
N ALA A 542 13.91 -18.01 2.13
CA ALA A 542 14.82 -17.38 1.17
C ALA A 542 15.14 -18.30 -0.03
N VAL A 543 15.44 -19.57 0.23
CA VAL A 543 15.67 -20.58 -0.84
C VAL A 543 14.42 -20.77 -1.67
N LEU A 544 13.24 -20.85 -1.04
CA LEU A 544 11.96 -20.96 -1.74
C LEU A 544 11.73 -19.75 -2.67
N ALA A 545 12.02 -18.53 -2.21
CA ALA A 545 11.90 -17.33 -3.04
C ALA A 545 12.83 -17.35 -4.26
N ILE A 546 14.06 -17.89 -4.12
CA ILE A 546 14.98 -18.08 -5.24
C ILE A 546 14.39 -19.08 -6.25
N ILE A 547 13.90 -20.23 -5.78
CA ILE A 547 13.29 -21.25 -6.63
C ILE A 547 12.09 -20.70 -7.39
N LEU A 548 11.17 -20.01 -6.70
CA LEU A 548 10.01 -19.38 -7.32
C LEU A 548 10.41 -18.37 -8.40
N THR A 549 11.45 -17.59 -8.13
CA THR A 549 12.00 -16.62 -9.07
C THR A 549 12.57 -17.28 -10.33
N LEU A 550 13.27 -18.38 -10.18
CA LEU A 550 13.77 -19.19 -11.30
C LEU A 550 12.63 -19.81 -12.12
N CYS A 551 11.54 -20.19 -11.46
CA CYS A 551 10.31 -20.67 -12.10
C CYS A 551 9.46 -19.54 -12.71
N LYS A 552 9.91 -18.28 -12.67
CA LYS A 552 9.18 -17.09 -13.15
C LYS A 552 7.85 -16.84 -12.42
N ILE A 553 7.72 -17.33 -11.19
CA ILE A 553 6.59 -17.04 -10.30
C ILE A 553 6.95 -15.81 -9.47
N PRO A 554 6.05 -14.83 -9.28
CA PRO A 554 6.27 -13.68 -8.41
C PRO A 554 6.51 -14.10 -6.96
N ALA A 555 7.79 -14.21 -6.57
CA ALA A 555 8.20 -14.72 -5.26
C ALA A 555 7.65 -13.87 -4.10
N LEU A 556 7.60 -12.55 -4.27
CA LEU A 556 7.05 -11.65 -3.26
C LEU A 556 5.56 -11.91 -2.98
N ALA A 557 4.76 -12.09 -4.04
CA ALA A 557 3.33 -12.37 -3.89
C ALA A 557 3.08 -13.70 -3.17
N PHE A 558 3.82 -14.74 -3.54
CA PHE A 558 3.73 -16.05 -2.90
C PHE A 558 4.17 -15.98 -1.42
N ALA A 559 5.29 -15.34 -1.12
CA ALA A 559 5.81 -15.20 0.24
C ALA A 559 4.88 -14.34 1.13
N LEU A 560 4.25 -13.29 0.58
CA LEU A 560 3.18 -12.55 1.26
C LEU A 560 2.02 -13.46 1.62
N GLY A 561 1.60 -14.32 0.70
CA GLY A 561 0.58 -15.32 0.96
C GLY A 561 0.93 -16.29 2.10
N MET A 562 2.18 -16.71 2.19
CA MET A 562 2.67 -17.55 3.28
C MET A 562 2.65 -16.84 4.64
N PHE A 563 2.77 -15.52 4.63
CA PHE A 563 2.87 -14.70 5.83
C PHE A 563 1.52 -14.15 6.31
N ILE A 564 0.65 -13.74 5.37
CA ILE A 564 -0.68 -13.19 5.68
C ILE A 564 -1.63 -14.33 6.09
N PRO A 565 -2.47 -14.15 7.11
CA PRO A 565 -3.44 -15.16 7.52
C PRO A 565 -4.35 -15.62 6.38
N LEU A 566 -4.69 -16.92 6.37
CA LEU A 566 -5.47 -17.57 5.31
C LEU A 566 -6.82 -16.89 5.06
N GLU A 567 -7.49 -16.47 6.12
CA GLU A 567 -8.81 -15.83 6.06
C GLU A 567 -8.81 -14.54 5.22
N LEU A 568 -7.68 -13.86 5.09
CA LEU A 568 -7.55 -12.63 4.29
C LEU A 568 -7.17 -12.92 2.83
N ASN A 569 -6.52 -14.05 2.55
CA ASN A 569 -6.07 -14.40 1.21
C ASN A 569 -7.14 -15.12 0.37
N VAL A 570 -8.01 -15.91 1.00
CA VAL A 570 -9.10 -16.62 0.30
C VAL A 570 -10.08 -15.65 -0.39
N PRO A 571 -10.58 -14.58 0.26
CA PRO A 571 -11.49 -13.65 -0.39
C PRO A 571 -10.84 -12.85 -1.53
N LEU A 572 -9.50 -12.70 -1.56
CA LEU A 572 -8.81 -12.13 -2.72
C LEU A 572 -9.04 -12.97 -3.97
N VAL A 573 -8.97 -14.31 -3.85
CA VAL A 573 -9.26 -15.21 -4.97
C VAL A 573 -10.72 -15.13 -5.37
N VAL A 574 -11.65 -15.03 -4.41
CA VAL A 574 -13.08 -14.85 -4.71
C VAL A 574 -13.30 -13.57 -5.51
N GLY A 575 -12.74 -12.44 -5.08
CA GLY A 575 -12.80 -11.17 -5.80
C GLY A 575 -12.16 -11.26 -7.19
N GLY A 576 -11.00 -11.90 -7.30
CA GLY A 576 -10.32 -12.16 -8.57
C GLY A 576 -11.13 -13.05 -9.52
N ALA A 577 -11.83 -14.07 -8.98
CA ALA A 577 -12.71 -14.92 -9.77
C ALA A 577 -13.94 -14.15 -10.28
N VAL A 578 -14.49 -13.24 -9.47
CA VAL A 578 -15.55 -12.32 -9.90
C VAL A 578 -15.05 -11.42 -11.04
N ASN A 579 -13.84 -10.87 -10.93
CA ASN A 579 -13.23 -10.08 -12.01
C ASN A 579 -13.13 -10.90 -13.29
N TRP A 580 -12.54 -12.09 -13.22
CA TRP A 580 -12.42 -12.99 -14.36
C TRP A 580 -13.79 -13.31 -14.99
N PHE A 581 -14.78 -13.64 -14.16
CA PHE A 581 -16.13 -13.93 -14.64
C PHE A 581 -16.75 -12.75 -15.38
N VAL A 582 -16.67 -11.54 -14.80
CA VAL A 582 -17.25 -10.31 -15.36
C VAL A 582 -16.58 -9.93 -16.68
N THR A 583 -15.25 -10.08 -16.77
CA THR A 583 -14.45 -9.63 -17.93
C THR A 583 -14.34 -10.65 -19.06
N THR A 584 -14.82 -11.89 -18.86
CA THR A 584 -14.69 -12.96 -19.89
C THR A 584 -16.01 -13.54 -20.37
N ARG A 585 -17.16 -13.09 -19.85
CA ARG A 585 -18.46 -13.72 -20.12
C ARG A 585 -19.03 -13.44 -21.51
N SER A 586 -18.67 -12.30 -22.14
CA SER A 586 -19.13 -11.94 -23.47
C SER A 586 -18.11 -12.34 -24.55
N LYS A 587 -18.59 -12.59 -25.75
CA LYS A 587 -17.75 -12.72 -26.96
C LYS A 587 -17.29 -11.33 -27.47
N ASP A 588 -17.97 -10.26 -27.04
CA ASP A 588 -17.63 -8.89 -27.39
C ASP A 588 -16.58 -8.37 -26.39
N ALA A 589 -15.38 -8.08 -26.89
CA ALA A 589 -14.27 -7.58 -26.09
C ALA A 589 -14.54 -6.17 -25.53
N SER A 590 -15.23 -5.31 -26.27
CA SER A 590 -15.61 -3.96 -25.81
C SER A 590 -16.53 -4.03 -24.61
N LEU A 591 -17.57 -4.86 -24.69
CA LEU A 591 -18.51 -5.07 -23.58
C LEU A 591 -17.83 -5.64 -22.32
N ASN A 592 -16.87 -6.56 -22.51
CA ASN A 592 -16.09 -7.09 -21.39
C ASN A 592 -15.23 -6.01 -20.72
N THR A 593 -14.63 -5.11 -21.52
CA THR A 593 -13.85 -3.97 -21.01
C THR A 593 -14.74 -3.02 -20.20
N GLU A 594 -15.89 -2.61 -20.72
CA GLU A 594 -16.83 -1.74 -20.02
C GLU A 594 -17.35 -2.34 -18.71
N ARG A 595 -17.64 -3.65 -18.71
CA ARG A 595 -18.01 -4.38 -17.48
C ARG A 595 -16.87 -4.43 -16.47
N GLY A 596 -15.64 -4.64 -16.93
CA GLY A 596 -14.44 -4.62 -16.11
C GLY A 596 -14.22 -3.27 -15.46
N GLU A 597 -14.32 -2.18 -16.22
CA GLU A 597 -14.20 -0.80 -15.71
C GLU A 597 -15.28 -0.50 -14.67
N LYS A 598 -16.53 -0.86 -14.95
CA LYS A 598 -17.62 -0.70 -13.99
C LYS A 598 -17.39 -1.53 -12.72
N GLY A 599 -16.93 -2.76 -12.84
CA GLY A 599 -16.54 -3.61 -11.71
C GLY A 599 -15.42 -2.98 -10.87
N THR A 600 -14.44 -2.35 -11.50
CA THR A 600 -13.36 -1.62 -10.81
C THR A 600 -13.91 -0.43 -10.02
N LEU A 601 -14.88 0.30 -10.55
CA LEU A 601 -15.57 1.37 -9.82
C LEU A 601 -16.30 0.84 -8.58
N LEU A 602 -17.03 -0.26 -8.73
CA LEU A 602 -17.75 -0.90 -7.62
C LEU A 602 -16.78 -1.42 -6.56
N ALA A 603 -15.69 -2.06 -6.98
CA ALA A 603 -14.63 -2.54 -6.09
C ALA A 603 -13.98 -1.40 -5.31
N SER A 604 -13.64 -0.30 -5.98
CA SER A 604 -13.10 0.90 -5.34
C SER A 604 -14.07 1.51 -4.32
N GLY A 605 -15.37 1.49 -4.64
CA GLY A 605 -16.42 1.88 -3.69
C GLY A 605 -16.45 0.98 -2.45
N PHE A 606 -16.44 -0.33 -2.62
CA PHE A 606 -16.41 -1.31 -1.51
C PHE A 606 -15.19 -1.12 -0.62
N ILE A 607 -14.01 -0.93 -1.22
CA ILE A 607 -12.76 -0.69 -0.49
C ILE A 607 -12.86 0.60 0.33
N ALA A 608 -13.18 1.71 -0.32
CA ALA A 608 -13.24 3.01 0.33
C ALA A 608 -14.34 3.05 1.41
N GLY A 609 -15.54 2.57 1.10
CA GLY A 609 -16.68 2.56 2.02
C GLY A 609 -16.44 1.63 3.21
N GLY A 610 -16.04 0.38 2.96
CA GLY A 610 -15.79 -0.62 4.01
C GLY A 610 -14.65 -0.20 4.94
N ALA A 611 -13.52 0.24 4.38
CA ALA A 611 -12.39 0.70 5.19
C ALA A 611 -12.72 1.96 6.01
N LEU A 612 -13.41 2.94 5.43
CA LEU A 612 -13.83 4.14 6.16
C LEU A 612 -14.79 3.81 7.31
N MET A 613 -15.77 2.95 7.06
CA MET A 613 -16.71 2.52 8.10
C MET A 613 -16.04 1.70 9.19
N GLY A 614 -14.99 0.93 8.85
CA GLY A 614 -14.13 0.27 9.83
C GLY A 614 -13.43 1.25 10.77
N VAL A 615 -12.92 2.37 10.26
CA VAL A 615 -12.33 3.44 11.08
C VAL A 615 -13.38 4.11 11.95
N ILE A 616 -14.57 4.38 11.41
CA ILE A 616 -15.68 4.97 12.19
C ILE A 616 -16.10 4.03 13.32
N SER A 617 -16.25 2.74 13.04
CA SER A 617 -16.54 1.73 14.07
C SER A 617 -15.46 1.68 15.16
N ALA A 618 -14.18 1.73 14.76
CA ALA A 618 -13.06 1.78 15.70
C ALA A 618 -13.10 3.06 16.57
N ALA A 619 -13.40 4.21 15.97
CA ALA A 619 -13.52 5.48 16.70
C ALA A 619 -14.70 5.47 17.70
N MET A 620 -15.85 4.85 17.33
CA MET A 620 -16.98 4.67 18.24
C MET A 620 -16.58 3.80 19.45
N ARG A 621 -15.89 2.67 19.23
CA ARG A 621 -15.39 1.82 20.32
C ARG A 621 -14.37 2.54 21.19
N PHE A 622 -13.48 3.32 20.59
CA PHE A 622 -12.53 4.16 21.31
C PHE A 622 -13.25 5.18 22.21
N GLY A 623 -14.37 5.74 21.76
CA GLY A 623 -15.25 6.61 22.53
C GLY A 623 -16.14 5.90 23.56
N GLY A 624 -15.96 4.58 23.77
CA GLY A 624 -16.69 3.78 24.74
C GLY A 624 -18.03 3.23 24.25
N ILE A 625 -18.36 3.38 22.95
CA ILE A 625 -19.60 2.86 22.34
C ILE A 625 -19.30 1.47 21.76
N ASN A 626 -19.63 0.41 22.52
CA ASN A 626 -19.55 -0.97 22.05
C ASN A 626 -20.96 -1.56 21.95
N LEU A 627 -21.41 -1.82 20.71
CA LEU A 627 -22.75 -2.34 20.41
C LEU A 627 -22.74 -3.82 20.01
N VAL A 628 -21.59 -4.48 20.09
CA VAL A 628 -21.42 -5.87 19.69
C VAL A 628 -21.98 -6.81 20.73
N ASN A 629 -22.77 -7.78 20.30
CA ASN A 629 -23.23 -8.89 21.13
C ASN A 629 -22.24 -10.08 20.99
N GLU A 630 -21.29 -10.18 21.91
CA GLU A 630 -20.26 -11.22 21.89
C GLU A 630 -20.84 -12.64 22.02
N ALA A 631 -21.92 -12.81 22.79
CA ALA A 631 -22.57 -14.12 22.94
C ALA A 631 -23.17 -14.62 21.61
N TRP A 632 -23.69 -13.69 20.79
CA TRP A 632 -24.18 -14.02 19.45
C TRP A 632 -23.02 -14.29 18.48
N LEU A 633 -21.95 -13.50 18.51
CA LEU A 633 -20.80 -13.72 17.63
C LEU A 633 -20.12 -15.08 17.85
N ASN A 634 -20.12 -15.58 19.08
CA ASN A 634 -19.59 -16.91 19.41
C ASN A 634 -20.53 -18.06 19.04
N ASN A 635 -21.68 -17.76 18.44
CA ASN A 635 -22.63 -18.78 18.00
C ASN A 635 -22.33 -19.20 16.56
N THR A 636 -22.39 -20.50 16.30
CA THR A 636 -22.24 -21.12 14.97
C THR A 636 -23.12 -20.47 13.89
N TRP A 637 -24.35 -20.07 14.24
CA TRP A 637 -25.27 -19.46 13.30
C TRP A 637 -24.80 -18.07 12.81
N SER A 638 -24.02 -17.35 13.59
CA SER A 638 -23.45 -16.07 13.16
C SER A 638 -22.46 -16.25 12.01
N GLU A 639 -21.68 -17.32 12.01
CA GLU A 639 -20.74 -17.65 10.93
C GLU A 639 -21.47 -18.15 9.67
N VAL A 640 -22.52 -18.97 9.84
CA VAL A 640 -23.36 -19.41 8.71
C VAL A 640 -24.06 -18.24 8.04
N LEU A 641 -24.59 -17.30 8.84
CA LEU A 641 -25.19 -16.07 8.35
C LEU A 641 -24.18 -15.21 7.58
N ALA A 642 -22.92 -15.17 8.03
CA ALA A 642 -21.84 -14.48 7.34
C ALA A 642 -21.65 -15.00 5.91
N LEU A 643 -21.63 -16.31 5.69
CA LEU A 643 -21.54 -16.88 4.35
C LEU A 643 -22.73 -16.50 3.47
N GLY A 644 -23.94 -16.53 4.03
CA GLY A 644 -25.16 -16.14 3.31
C GLY A 644 -25.13 -14.66 2.89
N ALA A 645 -24.75 -13.77 3.80
CA ALA A 645 -24.61 -12.34 3.53
C ALA A 645 -23.51 -12.08 2.49
N TYR A 646 -22.38 -12.78 2.59
CA TYR A 646 -21.28 -12.67 1.63
C TYR A 646 -21.67 -13.16 0.24
N ALA A 647 -22.40 -14.26 0.13
CA ALA A 647 -22.93 -14.75 -1.15
C ALA A 647 -23.86 -13.72 -1.80
N LEU A 648 -24.75 -13.09 -1.02
CA LEU A 648 -25.62 -12.02 -1.52
C LEU A 648 -24.82 -10.80 -1.99
N LEU A 649 -23.76 -10.43 -1.28
CA LEU A 649 -22.87 -9.35 -1.67
C LEU A 649 -22.18 -9.65 -3.00
N ILE A 650 -21.67 -10.86 -3.19
CA ILE A 650 -21.04 -11.31 -4.45
C ILE A 650 -22.05 -11.27 -5.59
N LEU A 651 -23.27 -11.77 -5.39
CA LEU A 651 -24.33 -11.74 -6.40
C LEU A 651 -24.70 -10.32 -6.78
N TYR A 652 -24.81 -9.41 -5.79
CA TYR A 652 -25.02 -7.99 -6.06
C TYR A 652 -23.91 -7.41 -6.90
N PHE A 653 -22.64 -7.67 -6.53
CA PHE A 653 -21.47 -7.16 -7.24
C PHE A 653 -21.45 -7.62 -8.70
N ILE A 654 -21.64 -8.92 -8.96
CA ILE A 654 -21.69 -9.49 -10.32
C ILE A 654 -22.82 -8.83 -11.11
N LYS A 655 -24.04 -8.79 -10.56
CA LYS A 655 -25.21 -8.22 -11.24
C LYS A 655 -25.03 -6.74 -11.54
N ALA A 656 -24.45 -5.98 -10.62
CA ALA A 656 -24.20 -4.55 -10.80
C ALA A 656 -23.10 -4.29 -11.84
N SER A 657 -22.02 -5.09 -11.87
CA SER A 657 -20.94 -5.00 -12.87
C SER A 657 -21.42 -5.37 -14.27
N MET A 658 -22.30 -6.37 -14.39
CA MET A 658 -22.82 -6.87 -15.67
C MET A 658 -23.84 -5.93 -16.33
N LYS A 659 -24.49 -5.04 -15.58
CA LYS A 659 -25.44 -4.04 -16.07
C LYS A 659 -24.71 -2.87 -16.72
N VAL A 660 -24.15 -3.06 -17.90
CA VAL A 660 -23.71 -1.98 -18.78
C VAL A 660 -24.78 -1.77 -19.83
N LYS A 661 -25.13 -0.48 -20.12
CA LYS A 661 -26.16 -0.13 -21.10
C LYS A 661 -25.59 -0.20 -22.52
#